data_15cf3e63411eaaf68ed4240eed658430
#
_entry.id   15cf3e63411eaaf68ed4240eed658430
#
_cell.length_a   1.000
_cell.length_b   1.000
_cell.length_c   1.000
_cell.angle_alpha   90.00
_cell.angle_beta   90.00
_cell.angle_gamma   90.00
#
_symmetry.space_group_name_H-M   'P 1'
#
loop_
_entity.id
_entity.type
_entity.pdbx_description
1 polymer ?
#
loop_
_entity_poly.entity_id
_entity_poly.type
_entity_poly.pdbx_seq_one_letter_code
_entity_poly.pdbx_strand_id
1 'polypeptide(L)'
;AESAGKISFSSHADGTMHEYIAFSPSQCPSPRLVGKVKAQNLHELQNISYIVVSHPAFFEQAQQIARLHQERDGITAYAATTEEVYNEFSSGAKDPSAIRLFLKRVRDKSDEGKGPAALLLFGAASFDYKNLLGGVSDFVPTLESYGNDSEGAATPSEDNFGYLDDEAGTDPAAPAYPKGKLTVAVGRIPVQSVEEARNAVEKIDIYSSRSYVHDPGRPDLSGNFGNWRNEMAFVTDDSFESSMERNVLSNNHIQNNIPYIHLNKLYSDNYERENSSVTSRIPELEKAIGDMVENGCLFIGYLGHSNWNSWSDEKILTTDLIDNWKTSFTFPIMMASSCTFAYYDQANLVSGAERCVLKAHAGAIAMVATSRTATVGNIEEIHKRFAESLIDKSAGNIPTIGSAFLYAKTSTTQGGANKFLLLGDPALKVALPEHNIETLRINGKDIDPEIPDTLKALSPITIEGRIVNQAKIPLTDFNGTLMVKIYDKAVTKTTLGLYNPQSSNYNAAISYTDQNSLLFQGVTEVKDGFFSFSFIVPKDIQYNFGNGRISYYAYSENSDANGSFSGIIVGGFNENAVLDTLAPEVSLFINRNNYLEGTVGEEPYLYAEISDEYGINTTGAGIGHDMTIIIDEDLKNPITVNNYFRYNTGSYKEGTLLYPLKVEPGRHTVRLKVWNINNISASKSISFNVDGSSGFKVFDMKAVPNPARGGYVDFYFNHNGVGGGIERCDFDIFSLQGARVSNFSYRLTDLSGYSVGPLRWNLSSNTGKRLQAGMYICHMKAFNAEGKVVKQSVKLVVVH
;
A
#
# COMPACT_ATOMS: atom_id res chain seq x y z
N ALA A 1 9.49 42.69 58.09
CA ALA A 1 9.03 44.01 58.52
C ALA A 1 8.73 44.88 57.32
N GLU A 2 7.58 45.53 57.30
CA GLU A 2 7.16 46.44 56.23
C GLU A 2 7.42 47.86 56.70
N SER A 3 8.14 48.66 55.91
CA SER A 3 8.38 50.07 56.17
C SER A 3 8.47 50.82 54.82
N ALA A 4 7.56 51.83 54.66
CA ALA A 4 7.57 52.75 53.52
C ALA A 4 7.56 52.06 52.13
N GLY A 5 6.73 51.02 51.96
CA GLY A 5 6.63 50.28 50.72
C GLY A 5 7.79 49.30 50.44
N LYS A 6 8.61 49.03 51.44
CA LYS A 6 9.69 48.02 51.39
C LYS A 6 9.39 46.87 52.33
N ILE A 7 9.55 45.63 51.83
CA ILE A 7 9.49 44.43 52.63
C ILE A 7 10.93 44.00 52.92
N SER A 8 11.27 43.81 54.19
CA SER A 8 12.58 43.29 54.61
C SER A 8 12.40 41.99 55.37
N PHE A 9 13.18 40.97 55.01
CA PHE A 9 13.17 39.66 55.68
C PHE A 9 14.61 39.17 55.82
N SER A 10 14.83 38.25 56.72
CA SER A 10 16.13 37.60 56.90
C SER A 10 16.01 36.17 56.33
N SER A 11 17.01 35.78 55.63
CA SER A 11 17.14 34.43 55.09
C SER A 11 18.35 33.77 55.71
N HIS A 12 18.29 32.47 55.94
CA HIS A 12 19.44 31.70 56.41
C HIS A 12 20.38 31.42 55.23
N ALA A 13 21.65 31.73 55.38
CA ALA A 13 22.67 31.43 54.37
C ALA A 13 23.28 30.05 54.68
N ASP A 14 22.65 29.02 54.12
CA ASP A 14 23.03 27.59 54.26
C ASP A 14 23.82 27.05 53.07
N GLY A 15 24.17 27.91 52.11
CA GLY A 15 24.90 27.52 50.94
C GLY A 15 24.01 26.94 49.79
N THR A 16 22.68 26.87 49.99
CA THR A 16 21.74 26.50 48.93
C THR A 16 21.17 27.72 48.23
N MET A 17 20.75 27.57 46.99
CA MET A 17 20.06 28.62 46.24
C MET A 17 18.59 28.71 46.73
N HIS A 18 18.17 29.87 47.19
CA HIS A 18 16.81 30.16 47.62
C HIS A 18 16.15 31.10 46.63
N GLU A 19 14.96 30.77 46.14
CA GLU A 19 14.16 31.69 45.32
C GLU A 19 13.11 32.35 46.20
N TYR A 20 12.90 33.65 45.97
CA TYR A 20 11.94 34.46 46.75
C TYR A 20 10.99 35.18 45.81
N ILE A 21 9.70 35.16 46.10
CA ILE A 21 8.69 35.93 45.40
C ILE A 21 7.98 36.89 46.37
N ALA A 22 7.86 38.15 46.01
CA ALA A 22 7.04 39.12 46.74
C ALA A 22 5.80 39.46 45.92
N PHE A 23 4.62 39.30 46.49
CA PHE A 23 3.37 39.58 45.78
C PHE A 23 2.32 40.22 46.74
N SER A 24 1.40 40.96 46.14
CA SER A 24 0.20 41.42 46.80
C SER A 24 -0.96 40.48 46.50
N PRO A 25 -1.63 39.88 47.52
CA PRO A 25 -2.76 38.99 47.29
C PRO A 25 -3.89 39.60 46.43
N SER A 26 -4.06 40.92 46.51
CA SER A 26 -5.07 41.65 45.76
C SER A 26 -4.72 41.83 44.26
N GLN A 27 -3.45 41.59 43.90
CA GLN A 27 -2.98 41.66 42.50
C GLN A 27 -2.81 40.27 41.88
N CYS A 28 -3.00 39.20 42.64
CA CYS A 28 -2.98 37.86 42.12
C CYS A 28 -4.22 37.62 41.26
N PRO A 29 -4.04 37.11 40.01
CA PRO A 29 -5.19 36.73 39.21
C PRO A 29 -5.97 35.59 39.90
N SER A 30 -7.28 35.69 39.86
CA SER A 30 -8.16 34.62 40.38
C SER A 30 -8.26 33.50 39.34
N PRO A 31 -8.18 32.24 39.75
CA PRO A 31 -8.37 31.15 38.83
C PRO A 31 -9.81 31.14 38.28
N ARG A 32 -9.94 30.86 36.98
CA ARG A 32 -11.25 30.70 36.35
C ARG A 32 -11.75 29.27 36.56
N LEU A 33 -12.95 29.12 37.11
CA LEU A 33 -13.60 27.82 37.14
C LEU A 33 -14.01 27.40 35.75
N VAL A 34 -13.46 26.30 35.25
CA VAL A 34 -13.80 25.72 33.95
C VAL A 34 -14.97 24.75 34.05
N GLY A 35 -15.01 23.88 35.07
CA GLY A 35 -16.08 22.92 35.30
C GLY A 35 -15.65 21.82 36.27
N LYS A 36 -16.51 20.80 36.37
CA LYS A 36 -16.20 19.59 37.14
C LYS A 36 -15.53 18.56 36.22
N VAL A 37 -14.48 17.93 36.69
CA VAL A 37 -13.90 16.75 36.06
C VAL A 37 -14.89 15.59 36.20
N LYS A 38 -15.11 14.85 35.10
CA LYS A 38 -15.91 13.60 35.11
C LYS A 38 -15.23 12.60 36.05
N ALA A 39 -16.04 11.76 36.69
CA ALA A 39 -15.51 10.64 37.46
C ALA A 39 -14.75 9.70 36.53
N GLN A 40 -13.51 9.42 36.87
CA GLN A 40 -12.59 8.54 36.14
C GLN A 40 -11.74 7.76 37.14
N ASN A 41 -11.14 6.65 36.72
CA ASN A 41 -10.28 5.85 37.59
C ASN A 41 -9.27 5.02 36.73
N LEU A 42 -8.33 5.68 36.11
CA LEU A 42 -7.27 5.03 35.33
C LEU A 42 -6.29 4.24 36.23
N HIS A 43 -6.18 4.60 37.50
CA HIS A 43 -5.35 3.91 38.49
C HIS A 43 -5.80 2.48 38.78
N GLU A 44 -7.05 2.10 38.49
CA GLU A 44 -7.57 0.74 38.70
C GLU A 44 -7.39 -0.19 37.49
N LEU A 45 -6.94 0.36 36.33
CA LEU A 45 -6.72 -0.44 35.13
C LEU A 45 -5.57 -1.43 35.33
N GLN A 46 -5.77 -2.67 34.86
CA GLN A 46 -4.80 -3.76 34.87
C GLN A 46 -5.05 -4.74 33.72
N ASN A 47 -4.05 -5.51 33.36
CA ASN A 47 -4.13 -6.53 32.30
C ASN A 47 -4.57 -5.97 30.94
N ILE A 48 -4.11 -4.76 30.63
CA ILE A 48 -4.34 -4.11 29.33
C ILE A 48 -3.05 -4.22 28.52
N SER A 49 -3.13 -4.92 27.40
CA SER A 49 -1.96 -5.14 26.53
C SER A 49 -1.76 -4.02 25.49
N TYR A 50 -2.83 -3.32 25.11
CA TYR A 50 -2.79 -2.22 24.15
C TYR A 50 -3.49 -0.99 24.69
N ILE A 51 -2.76 0.13 24.71
CA ILE A 51 -3.28 1.43 25.17
C ILE A 51 -3.24 2.43 24.02
N VAL A 52 -4.35 3.14 23.82
CA VAL A 52 -4.45 4.28 22.90
C VAL A 52 -4.62 5.55 23.72
N VAL A 53 -3.69 6.49 23.60
CA VAL A 53 -3.82 7.83 24.19
C VAL A 53 -4.13 8.83 23.10
N SER A 54 -5.28 9.51 23.22
CA SER A 54 -5.81 10.38 22.17
C SER A 54 -6.16 11.76 22.72
N HIS A 55 -6.05 12.76 21.87
CA HIS A 55 -6.69 14.04 22.13
C HIS A 55 -8.24 13.88 22.20
N PRO A 56 -8.95 14.62 23.07
CA PRO A 56 -10.42 14.51 23.16
C PRO A 56 -11.17 14.66 21.84
N ALA A 57 -10.67 15.49 20.91
CA ALA A 57 -11.28 15.68 19.59
C ALA A 57 -11.33 14.43 18.71
N PHE A 58 -10.46 13.45 18.94
CA PHE A 58 -10.31 12.22 18.16
C PHE A 58 -10.65 10.96 18.94
N PHE A 59 -11.24 11.12 20.14
CA PHE A 59 -11.43 10.02 21.08
C PHE A 59 -12.37 8.94 20.57
N GLU A 60 -13.42 9.32 19.82
CA GLU A 60 -14.33 8.36 19.20
C GLU A 60 -13.57 7.41 18.24
N GLN A 61 -12.68 7.95 17.43
CA GLN A 61 -11.85 7.18 16.50
C GLN A 61 -10.83 6.31 17.24
N ALA A 62 -10.21 6.83 18.30
CA ALA A 62 -9.33 6.04 19.17
C ALA A 62 -10.04 4.85 19.80
N GLN A 63 -11.29 5.01 20.24
CA GLN A 63 -12.12 3.91 20.74
C GLN A 63 -12.46 2.90 19.65
N GLN A 64 -12.65 3.36 18.40
CA GLN A 64 -12.88 2.46 17.25
C GLN A 64 -11.64 1.58 17.00
N ILE A 65 -10.44 2.16 17.01
CA ILE A 65 -9.18 1.39 16.86
C ILE A 65 -9.06 0.35 17.98
N ALA A 66 -9.26 0.74 19.24
CA ALA A 66 -9.19 -0.19 20.36
C ALA A 66 -10.18 -1.35 20.20
N ARG A 67 -11.41 -1.08 19.78
CA ARG A 67 -12.44 -2.12 19.51
C ARG A 67 -12.06 -3.05 18.37
N LEU A 68 -11.52 -2.52 17.27
CA LEU A 68 -11.05 -3.34 16.15
C LEU A 68 -10.06 -4.42 16.61
N HIS A 69 -9.08 -4.04 17.43
CA HIS A 69 -8.11 -4.97 17.98
C HIS A 69 -8.70 -5.95 19.00
N GLN A 70 -9.66 -5.51 19.83
CA GLN A 70 -10.39 -6.41 20.72
C GLN A 70 -11.16 -7.49 19.95
N GLU A 71 -11.86 -7.08 18.90
CA GLU A 71 -12.73 -7.96 18.11
C GLU A 71 -11.94 -8.90 17.17
N ARG A 72 -10.90 -8.39 16.51
CA ARG A 72 -10.16 -9.13 15.48
C ARG A 72 -8.95 -9.89 16.02
N ASP A 73 -8.24 -9.27 16.97
CA ASP A 73 -6.99 -9.83 17.49
C ASP A 73 -7.15 -10.50 18.84
N GLY A 74 -8.30 -10.30 19.50
CA GLY A 74 -8.59 -10.86 20.81
C GLY A 74 -7.74 -10.30 21.96
N ILE A 75 -7.11 -9.13 21.76
CA ILE A 75 -6.27 -8.50 22.77
C ILE A 75 -7.08 -7.56 23.68
N THR A 76 -6.58 -7.35 24.90
CA THR A 76 -7.16 -6.37 25.82
C THR A 76 -6.69 -4.97 25.44
N ALA A 77 -7.60 -4.09 25.02
CA ALA A 77 -7.29 -2.73 24.58
C ALA A 77 -8.08 -1.70 25.38
N TYR A 78 -7.50 -0.53 25.60
CA TYR A 78 -8.13 0.60 26.27
C TYR A 78 -7.75 1.92 25.59
N ALA A 79 -8.75 2.80 25.39
CA ALA A 79 -8.51 4.16 24.91
C ALA A 79 -8.75 5.16 26.05
N ALA A 80 -7.79 6.07 26.27
CA ALA A 80 -7.87 7.17 27.21
C ALA A 80 -7.66 8.50 26.49
N THR A 81 -8.27 9.57 26.98
CA THR A 81 -7.95 10.92 26.53
C THR A 81 -6.71 11.45 27.25
N THR A 82 -5.97 12.36 26.59
CA THR A 82 -4.88 13.10 27.24
C THR A 82 -5.34 13.82 28.50
N GLU A 83 -6.56 14.40 28.51
CA GLU A 83 -7.12 15.08 29.67
C GLU A 83 -7.32 14.11 30.84
N GLU A 84 -7.85 12.91 30.62
CA GLU A 84 -8.00 11.89 31.65
C GLU A 84 -6.65 11.49 32.24
N VAL A 85 -5.65 11.31 31.39
CA VAL A 85 -4.27 10.97 31.80
C VAL A 85 -3.67 12.12 32.62
N TYR A 86 -3.80 13.37 32.20
CA TYR A 86 -3.28 14.52 32.93
C TYR A 86 -3.96 14.70 34.28
N ASN A 87 -5.26 14.51 34.36
CA ASN A 87 -6.01 14.66 35.61
C ASN A 87 -5.50 13.72 36.73
N GLU A 88 -5.16 12.47 36.37
CA GLU A 88 -4.72 11.47 37.35
C GLU A 88 -3.21 11.42 37.57
N PHE A 89 -2.39 11.72 36.56
CA PHE A 89 -0.95 11.47 36.61
C PHE A 89 -0.08 12.73 36.61
N SER A 90 -0.65 13.93 36.35
CA SER A 90 0.06 15.23 36.43
C SER A 90 -0.77 16.36 37.05
N SER A 91 -1.75 16.03 37.88
CA SER A 91 -2.60 17.02 38.56
C SER A 91 -3.30 18.01 37.62
N GLY A 92 -3.65 17.56 36.42
CA GLY A 92 -4.29 18.33 35.34
C GLY A 92 -3.33 19.18 34.51
N ALA A 93 -2.03 19.14 34.75
CA ALA A 93 -1.05 19.82 33.91
C ALA A 93 -0.78 19.03 32.62
N LYS A 94 -0.67 19.73 31.50
CA LYS A 94 -0.22 19.12 30.24
C LYS A 94 1.26 18.74 30.33
N ASP A 95 1.51 17.49 30.72
CA ASP A 95 2.83 16.94 30.95
C ASP A 95 2.96 15.59 30.23
N PRO A 96 3.83 15.44 29.26
CA PRO A 96 4.02 14.18 28.54
C PRO A 96 4.44 13.02 29.45
N SER A 97 5.13 13.29 30.57
CA SER A 97 5.52 12.23 31.54
C SER A 97 4.32 11.53 32.17
N ALA A 98 3.15 12.17 32.23
CA ALA A 98 1.92 11.57 32.71
C ALA A 98 1.51 10.31 31.91
N ILE A 99 1.76 10.31 30.61
CA ILE A 99 1.48 9.15 29.74
C ILE A 99 2.36 7.96 30.15
N ARG A 100 3.66 8.19 30.36
CA ARG A 100 4.58 7.17 30.86
C ARG A 100 4.17 6.62 32.23
N LEU A 101 3.79 7.52 33.15
CA LEU A 101 3.33 7.13 34.50
C LEU A 101 2.03 6.32 34.45
N PHE A 102 1.13 6.64 33.56
CA PHE A 102 -0.08 5.86 33.30
C PHE A 102 0.26 4.43 32.85
N LEU A 103 1.10 4.26 31.84
CA LEU A 103 1.53 2.94 31.38
C LEU A 103 2.24 2.15 32.47
N LYS A 104 3.15 2.81 33.20
CA LYS A 104 3.84 2.20 34.34
C LYS A 104 2.85 1.70 35.40
N ARG A 105 1.84 2.51 35.72
CA ARG A 105 0.81 2.13 36.68
C ARG A 105 0.01 0.92 36.25
N VAL A 106 -0.39 0.86 34.96
CA VAL A 106 -1.10 -0.30 34.41
C VAL A 106 -0.20 -1.55 34.47
N ARG A 107 1.07 -1.43 34.08
CA ARG A 107 2.03 -2.54 34.18
C ARG A 107 2.16 -3.05 35.62
N ASP A 108 2.39 -2.16 36.55
CA ASP A 108 2.69 -2.51 37.99
C ASP A 108 1.48 -3.16 38.67
N LYS A 109 0.25 -2.95 38.15
CA LYS A 109 -0.97 -3.62 38.62
C LYS A 109 -1.32 -4.89 37.88
N SER A 110 -0.73 -5.11 36.73
CA SER A 110 -1.05 -6.27 35.86
C SER A 110 -0.35 -7.54 36.34
N ASP A 111 -0.98 -8.67 36.06
CA ASP A 111 -0.33 -9.98 36.18
C ASP A 111 0.92 -10.04 35.28
N GLU A 112 1.85 -10.92 35.61
CA GLU A 112 3.07 -11.11 34.83
C GLU A 112 2.74 -11.39 33.35
N GLY A 113 3.33 -10.63 32.44
CA GLY A 113 3.15 -10.76 30.99
C GLY A 113 1.83 -10.23 30.44
N LYS A 114 0.93 -9.63 31.26
CA LYS A 114 -0.36 -9.07 30.82
C LYS A 114 -0.40 -7.54 30.84
N GLY A 115 0.72 -6.89 31.12
CA GLY A 115 0.83 -5.42 31.09
C GLY A 115 0.92 -4.88 29.65
N PRO A 116 1.06 -3.53 29.51
CA PRO A 116 1.12 -2.88 28.22
C PRO A 116 2.29 -3.40 27.34
N ALA A 117 1.96 -3.92 26.18
CA ALA A 117 2.90 -4.33 25.15
C ALA A 117 3.00 -3.30 24.03
N ALA A 118 1.93 -2.53 23.79
CA ALA A 118 1.85 -1.52 22.76
C ALA A 118 1.14 -0.24 23.25
N LEU A 119 1.63 0.92 22.78
CA LEU A 119 1.04 2.24 22.98
C LEU A 119 0.85 2.92 21.62
N LEU A 120 -0.35 3.38 21.34
CA LEU A 120 -0.62 4.30 20.23
C LEU A 120 -0.86 5.72 20.75
N LEU A 121 -0.09 6.68 20.26
CA LEU A 121 -0.29 8.11 20.43
C LEU A 121 -1.13 8.63 19.26
N PHE A 122 -2.39 8.94 19.50
CA PHE A 122 -3.34 9.28 18.43
C PHE A 122 -3.60 10.78 18.39
N GLY A 123 -2.76 11.49 17.65
CA GLY A 123 -2.72 12.93 17.47
C GLY A 123 -1.30 13.43 17.14
N ALA A 124 -1.21 14.54 16.41
CA ALA A 124 0.05 15.19 16.07
C ALA A 124 0.74 15.75 17.34
N ALA A 125 2.05 15.85 17.30
CA ALA A 125 2.88 16.50 18.31
C ALA A 125 3.60 17.72 17.72
N SER A 126 4.00 18.63 18.60
CA SER A 126 4.80 19.78 18.23
C SER A 126 5.78 20.14 19.36
N PHE A 127 7.02 20.54 19.00
CA PHE A 127 7.92 21.11 20.00
C PHE A 127 7.33 22.38 20.63
N ASP A 128 6.46 23.08 19.92
CA ASP A 128 5.68 24.22 20.44
C ASP A 128 4.40 23.75 21.16
N TYR A 129 4.56 22.93 22.19
CA TYR A 129 3.45 22.37 22.94
C TYR A 129 2.52 23.40 23.60
N LYS A 130 2.97 24.67 23.74
CA LYS A 130 2.16 25.80 24.19
C LYS A 130 1.49 26.58 23.08
N ASN A 131 1.75 26.22 21.83
CA ASN A 131 1.23 26.90 20.63
C ASN A 131 1.51 28.40 20.61
N LEU A 132 2.75 28.79 20.96
CA LEU A 132 3.21 30.19 20.96
C LEU A 132 3.54 30.70 19.57
N LEU A 133 3.96 29.81 18.66
CA LEU A 133 4.30 30.10 17.27
C LEU A 133 3.10 30.00 16.33
N GLY A 134 2.03 29.30 16.75
CA GLY A 134 0.96 28.89 15.87
C GLY A 134 1.39 27.75 14.92
N GLY A 135 0.49 27.30 14.06
CA GLY A 135 0.78 26.22 13.11
C GLY A 135 0.23 24.86 13.56
N VAL A 136 1.03 23.79 13.46
CA VAL A 136 0.63 22.44 13.88
C VAL A 136 0.39 22.41 15.38
N SER A 137 -0.82 22.03 15.77
CA SER A 137 -1.19 21.96 17.20
C SER A 137 -0.62 20.70 17.85
N ASP A 138 -0.15 20.82 19.07
CA ASP A 138 0.28 19.72 19.91
C ASP A 138 -0.93 19.01 20.53
N PHE A 139 -1.50 18.03 19.81
CA PHE A 139 -2.66 17.27 20.27
C PHE A 139 -2.28 16.19 21.29
N VAL A 140 -1.23 15.42 21.05
CA VAL A 140 -0.66 14.43 21.95
C VAL A 140 0.85 14.67 22.03
N PRO A 141 1.37 15.14 23.17
CA PRO A 141 2.75 15.63 23.26
C PRO A 141 3.78 14.52 23.03
N THR A 142 4.99 14.92 22.67
CA THR A 142 6.18 14.08 22.65
C THR A 142 7.13 14.45 23.78
N LEU A 143 8.09 13.58 24.08
CA LEU A 143 9.20 13.85 24.99
C LEU A 143 10.46 14.15 24.17
N GLU A 144 11.03 15.33 24.38
CA GLU A 144 12.25 15.76 23.71
C GLU A 144 13.46 15.69 24.62
N SER A 145 14.60 15.30 24.08
CA SER A 145 15.86 15.36 24.78
C SER A 145 16.38 16.80 24.83
N TYR A 146 17.21 17.09 25.80
CA TYR A 146 17.88 18.39 25.91
C TYR A 146 18.88 18.55 24.74
N GLY A 147 18.74 19.60 23.95
CA GLY A 147 19.69 19.94 22.88
C GLY A 147 20.65 21.03 23.31
N ASN A 148 21.88 20.92 22.89
CA ASN A 148 22.87 22.00 23.05
C ASN A 148 22.63 23.04 21.95
N ASP A 149 22.07 24.20 22.29
CA ASP A 149 22.10 25.51 21.60
C ASP A 149 22.00 25.56 20.05
N SER A 150 21.76 24.49 19.35
CA SER A 150 21.55 24.47 17.91
C SER A 150 20.22 23.88 17.51
N GLU A 151 19.58 24.53 16.57
CA GLU A 151 18.38 24.05 15.90
C GLU A 151 18.56 22.61 15.41
N GLY A 152 17.75 21.69 15.88
CA GLY A 152 17.88 20.27 15.57
C GLY A 152 18.69 19.43 16.57
N ALA A 153 19.21 20.01 17.65
CA ALA A 153 19.88 19.25 18.71
C ALA A 153 18.89 18.54 19.67
N ALA A 154 17.73 19.12 19.93
CA ALA A 154 16.65 18.43 20.62
C ALA A 154 16.08 17.29 19.75
N THR A 155 15.97 16.09 20.32
CA THR A 155 15.49 14.92 19.61
C THR A 155 14.22 14.42 20.28
N PRO A 156 13.07 14.48 19.59
CA PRO A 156 11.85 13.83 20.06
C PRO A 156 12.03 12.33 20.02
N SER A 157 11.60 11.64 21.06
CA SER A 157 11.68 10.18 21.15
C SER A 157 10.45 9.60 21.81
N GLU A 158 9.67 8.88 21.02
CA GLU A 158 8.49 8.17 21.50
C GLU A 158 8.87 6.98 22.41
N ASP A 159 10.09 6.46 22.31
CA ASP A 159 10.59 5.40 23.19
C ASP A 159 10.52 5.76 24.66
N ASN A 160 10.60 7.06 25.01
CA ASN A 160 10.53 7.50 26.39
C ASN A 160 9.23 7.10 27.10
N PHE A 161 8.15 6.89 26.35
CA PHE A 161 6.90 6.36 26.90
C PHE A 161 6.96 4.85 27.16
N GLY A 162 7.86 4.13 26.51
CA GLY A 162 8.00 2.67 26.60
C GLY A 162 9.06 2.19 27.60
N TYR A 163 9.86 3.10 28.18
CA TYR A 163 10.80 2.80 29.27
C TYR A 163 10.07 2.92 30.61
N LEU A 164 9.57 1.81 31.16
CA LEU A 164 8.68 1.84 32.31
C LEU A 164 9.38 1.69 33.67
N ASP A 165 10.65 1.27 33.74
CA ASP A 165 11.40 1.17 34.98
C ASP A 165 11.82 2.55 35.50
N ASP A 166 11.98 2.71 36.83
CA ASP A 166 12.18 4.03 37.45
C ASP A 166 13.46 4.72 36.99
N GLU A 167 14.50 3.95 36.75
CA GLU A 167 15.82 4.45 36.28
C GLU A 167 16.01 4.30 34.75
N ALA A 168 14.98 3.86 34.05
CA ALA A 168 15.02 3.67 32.61
C ALA A 168 14.62 4.94 31.85
N GLY A 169 15.14 5.08 30.64
CA GLY A 169 14.80 6.16 29.71
C GLY A 169 16.02 6.83 29.11
N THR A 170 15.78 7.85 28.33
CA THR A 170 16.82 8.65 27.69
C THR A 170 17.42 9.61 28.69
N ASP A 171 18.74 9.53 28.89
CA ASP A 171 19.49 10.54 29.65
C ASP A 171 19.48 11.85 28.83
N PRO A 172 18.96 12.97 29.37
CA PRO A 172 18.96 14.24 28.62
C PRO A 172 20.33 14.71 28.19
N ALA A 173 21.39 14.38 28.98
CA ALA A 173 22.78 14.72 28.66
C ALA A 173 23.45 13.75 27.67
N ALA A 174 22.90 12.54 27.51
CA ALA A 174 23.41 11.51 26.61
C ALA A 174 22.28 10.78 25.86
N PRO A 175 21.47 11.49 25.07
CA PRO A 175 20.22 10.96 24.49
C PRO A 175 20.43 9.80 23.52
N ALA A 176 21.62 9.62 22.99
CA ALA A 176 21.94 8.49 22.09
C ALA A 176 22.03 7.12 22.80
N TYR A 177 22.12 7.12 24.13
CA TYR A 177 22.36 5.92 24.94
C TYR A 177 21.31 5.82 26.07
N PRO A 178 20.07 5.45 25.76
CA PRO A 178 19.04 5.29 26.78
C PRO A 178 19.41 4.17 27.75
N LYS A 179 19.07 4.36 29.03
CA LYS A 179 19.29 3.37 30.09
C LYS A 179 18.06 2.48 30.25
N GLY A 180 18.27 1.26 30.71
CA GLY A 180 17.18 0.33 31.00
C GLY A 180 16.63 -0.40 29.76
N LYS A 181 15.50 -1.06 29.94
CA LYS A 181 14.88 -1.90 28.90
C LYS A 181 13.65 -1.20 28.31
N LEU A 182 13.64 -1.04 27.01
CA LEU A 182 12.43 -0.67 26.28
C LEU A 182 11.51 -1.90 26.21
N THR A 183 10.31 -1.80 26.79
CA THR A 183 9.38 -2.93 26.95
C THR A 183 8.06 -2.75 26.23
N VAL A 184 7.73 -1.54 25.82
CA VAL A 184 6.48 -1.21 25.11
C VAL A 184 6.81 -0.73 23.71
N ALA A 185 6.15 -1.30 22.70
CA ALA A 185 6.21 -0.81 21.33
C ALA A 185 5.37 0.48 21.23
N VAL A 186 5.97 1.59 20.87
CA VAL A 186 5.29 2.87 20.75
C VAL A 186 5.14 3.27 19.29
N GLY A 187 3.93 3.64 18.91
CA GLY A 187 3.63 4.20 17.60
C GLY A 187 2.78 5.47 17.72
N ARG A 188 2.80 6.29 16.68
CA ARG A 188 2.00 7.51 16.57
C ARG A 188 1.24 7.55 15.26
N ILE A 189 -0.02 7.97 15.29
CA ILE A 189 -0.72 8.43 14.09
C ILE A 189 -0.96 9.94 14.27
N PRO A 190 -0.24 10.79 13.52
CA PRO A 190 -0.15 12.22 13.78
C PRO A 190 -1.33 13.00 13.19
N VAL A 191 -2.57 12.58 13.48
CA VAL A 191 -3.78 13.23 12.98
C VAL A 191 -3.95 14.63 13.56
N GLN A 192 -4.42 15.57 12.73
CA GLN A 192 -4.67 16.96 13.07
C GLN A 192 -6.15 17.35 12.92
N SER A 193 -6.95 16.48 12.31
CA SER A 193 -8.38 16.69 12.06
C SER A 193 -9.20 15.43 12.29
N VAL A 194 -10.50 15.59 12.50
CA VAL A 194 -11.44 14.46 12.64
C VAL A 194 -11.52 13.68 11.32
N GLU A 195 -11.32 14.33 10.19
CA GLU A 195 -11.30 13.67 8.88
C GLU A 195 -10.09 12.75 8.74
N GLU A 196 -8.88 13.24 9.05
CA GLU A 196 -7.68 12.40 9.09
C GLU A 196 -7.80 11.24 10.08
N ALA A 197 -8.42 11.49 11.25
CA ALA A 197 -8.66 10.45 12.24
C ALA A 197 -9.60 9.35 11.70
N ARG A 198 -10.67 9.71 10.97
CA ARG A 198 -11.55 8.74 10.28
C ARG A 198 -10.81 7.96 9.21
N ASN A 199 -10.05 8.65 8.35
CA ASN A 199 -9.26 8.01 7.31
C ASN A 199 -8.25 7.01 7.89
N ALA A 200 -7.62 7.33 9.02
CA ALA A 200 -6.71 6.42 9.72
C ALA A 200 -7.42 5.15 10.21
N VAL A 201 -8.60 5.30 10.84
CA VAL A 201 -9.43 4.16 11.27
C VAL A 201 -9.81 3.30 10.07
N GLU A 202 -10.26 3.91 8.96
CA GLU A 202 -10.66 3.19 7.75
C GLU A 202 -9.48 2.42 7.13
N LYS A 203 -8.29 3.02 7.05
CA LYS A 203 -7.08 2.33 6.59
C LYS A 203 -6.73 1.11 7.46
N ILE A 204 -6.80 1.25 8.79
CA ILE A 204 -6.57 0.14 9.74
C ILE A 204 -7.63 -0.93 9.57
N ASP A 205 -8.91 -0.55 9.43
CA ASP A 205 -10.03 -1.46 9.22
C ASP A 205 -9.84 -2.28 7.94
N ILE A 206 -9.56 -1.63 6.81
CA ILE A 206 -9.29 -2.28 5.53
C ILE A 206 -8.07 -3.20 5.62
N TYR A 207 -6.95 -2.71 6.15
CA TYR A 207 -5.70 -3.48 6.23
C TYR A 207 -5.83 -4.73 7.10
N SER A 208 -6.53 -4.63 8.22
CA SER A 208 -6.73 -5.73 9.16
C SER A 208 -7.91 -6.63 8.83
N SER A 209 -8.83 -6.20 7.94
CA SER A 209 -9.94 -7.03 7.50
C SER A 209 -9.42 -8.16 6.61
N ARG A 210 -9.61 -9.40 7.03
CA ARG A 210 -9.30 -10.58 6.22
C ARG A 210 -10.51 -10.92 5.36
N SER A 211 -10.95 -10.01 4.54
CA SER A 211 -12.09 -10.15 3.66
C SER A 211 -11.83 -9.49 2.32
N TYR A 212 -12.52 -9.96 1.33
CA TYR A 212 -12.51 -9.38 0.00
C TYR A 212 -13.12 -7.97 0.05
N VAL A 213 -12.30 -6.94 -0.22
CA VAL A 213 -12.77 -5.57 -0.43
C VAL A 213 -12.60 -5.26 -1.92
N HIS A 214 -13.69 -4.89 -2.58
CA HIS A 214 -13.63 -4.49 -3.99
C HIS A 214 -12.98 -3.10 -4.11
N ASP A 215 -11.83 -3.02 -4.79
CA ASP A 215 -11.22 -1.74 -5.17
C ASP A 215 -11.89 -1.22 -6.45
N PRO A 216 -12.68 -0.14 -6.39
CA PRO A 216 -13.35 0.40 -7.57
C PRO A 216 -12.37 0.95 -8.63
N GLY A 217 -11.18 1.37 -8.22
CA GLY A 217 -10.13 1.86 -9.13
C GLY A 217 -9.33 0.73 -9.79
N ARG A 218 -9.42 -0.48 -9.25
CA ARG A 218 -8.64 -1.64 -9.69
C ARG A 218 -9.46 -2.92 -9.55
N PRO A 219 -10.43 -3.13 -10.43
CA PRO A 219 -11.36 -4.26 -10.35
C PRO A 219 -10.69 -5.63 -10.50
N ASP A 220 -9.44 -5.67 -10.93
CA ASP A 220 -8.58 -6.84 -11.01
C ASP A 220 -7.87 -7.20 -9.70
N LEU A 221 -7.89 -6.29 -8.71
CA LEU A 221 -7.37 -6.53 -7.38
C LEU A 221 -8.50 -6.76 -6.40
N SER A 222 -8.55 -7.95 -5.86
CA SER A 222 -9.46 -8.29 -4.80
C SER A 222 -8.92 -7.78 -3.46
N GLY A 223 -9.30 -6.56 -3.13
CA GLY A 223 -9.21 -5.96 -1.82
C GLY A 223 -7.94 -6.22 -1.02
N ASN A 224 -8.14 -6.62 0.22
CA ASN A 224 -7.07 -6.86 1.18
C ASN A 224 -6.25 -8.14 0.90
N PHE A 225 -6.80 -9.12 0.18
CA PHE A 225 -6.09 -10.30 -0.28
C PHE A 225 -5.43 -10.05 -1.64
N GLY A 226 -4.20 -10.55 -1.82
CA GLY A 226 -3.49 -10.40 -3.08
C GLY A 226 -2.01 -10.76 -2.95
N ASN A 227 -1.37 -11.04 -4.08
CA ASN A 227 0.05 -11.40 -4.13
C ASN A 227 0.99 -10.28 -3.62
N TRP A 228 0.50 -9.05 -3.45
CA TRP A 228 1.26 -7.95 -2.84
C TRP A 228 1.81 -8.30 -1.45
N ARG A 229 1.17 -9.25 -0.73
CA ARG A 229 1.62 -9.78 0.57
C ARG A 229 2.90 -10.60 0.48
N ASN A 230 3.30 -11.01 -0.73
CA ASN A 230 4.56 -11.70 -1.01
C ASN A 230 5.62 -10.79 -1.62
N GLU A 231 5.34 -9.50 -1.83
CA GLU A 231 6.24 -8.57 -2.50
C GLU A 231 6.91 -7.63 -1.48
N MET A 232 8.22 -7.46 -1.57
CA MET A 232 8.97 -6.43 -0.85
C MET A 232 9.83 -5.64 -1.83
N ALA A 233 10.00 -4.34 -1.59
CA ALA A 233 10.86 -3.48 -2.39
C ALA A 233 11.98 -2.88 -1.53
N PHE A 234 13.19 -2.86 -2.07
CA PHE A 234 14.36 -2.25 -1.45
C PHE A 234 14.94 -1.19 -2.38
N VAL A 235 14.91 0.04 -1.90
CA VAL A 235 15.36 1.23 -2.62
C VAL A 235 16.67 1.70 -1.99
N THR A 236 17.67 2.02 -2.79
CA THR A 236 18.93 2.60 -2.30
C THR A 236 19.25 3.89 -3.00
N ASP A 237 19.92 4.78 -2.26
CA ASP A 237 20.61 5.93 -2.78
C ASP A 237 21.97 5.50 -3.37
N ASP A 238 22.44 6.20 -4.36
CA ASP A 238 23.70 5.92 -5.04
C ASP A 238 24.91 6.63 -4.42
N SER A 239 24.68 7.69 -3.65
CA SER A 239 25.74 8.43 -2.97
C SER A 239 26.26 7.80 -1.66
N PHE A 240 25.71 6.63 -1.31
CA PHE A 240 25.96 5.94 -0.04
C PHE A 240 26.75 4.65 -0.27
N GLU A 241 28.05 4.79 -0.57
CA GLU A 241 28.95 3.76 -1.08
C GLU A 241 28.90 2.38 -0.41
N SER A 242 28.81 2.33 0.93
CA SER A 242 28.80 1.04 1.65
C SER A 242 27.41 0.47 1.87
N SER A 243 26.38 1.30 1.77
CA SER A 243 25.00 0.92 2.10
C SER A 243 24.38 0.04 1.04
N MET A 244 24.73 0.25 -0.24
CA MET A 244 24.25 -0.60 -1.32
C MET A 244 24.79 -2.02 -1.20
N GLU A 245 26.10 -2.21 -0.92
CA GLU A 245 26.69 -3.52 -0.68
C GLU A 245 26.03 -4.25 0.49
N ARG A 246 25.82 -3.56 1.61
CA ARG A 246 25.20 -4.13 2.81
C ARG A 246 23.73 -4.45 2.60
N ASN A 247 23.02 -3.61 1.84
CA ASN A 247 21.65 -3.89 1.42
C ASN A 247 21.59 -5.15 0.54
N VAL A 248 22.51 -5.30 -0.42
CA VAL A 248 22.63 -6.52 -1.23
C VAL A 248 22.83 -7.75 -0.36
N LEU A 249 23.69 -7.71 0.65
CA LEU A 249 23.92 -8.81 1.56
C LEU A 249 22.68 -9.14 2.41
N SER A 250 21.97 -8.11 2.90
CA SER A 250 20.71 -8.28 3.64
C SER A 250 19.63 -8.90 2.76
N ASN A 251 19.47 -8.39 1.55
CA ASN A 251 18.49 -8.89 0.59
C ASN A 251 18.77 -10.34 0.19
N ASN A 252 20.03 -10.71 0.02
CA ASN A 252 20.41 -12.10 -0.24
C ASN A 252 20.04 -13.02 0.93
N HIS A 253 20.15 -12.55 2.18
CA HIS A 253 19.70 -13.32 3.34
C HIS A 253 18.21 -13.60 3.29
N ILE A 254 17.37 -12.60 3.04
CA ILE A 254 15.91 -12.77 2.90
C ILE A 254 15.61 -13.70 1.72
N GLN A 255 16.19 -13.46 0.56
CA GLN A 255 15.97 -14.26 -0.66
C GLN A 255 16.29 -15.74 -0.46
N ASN A 256 17.36 -16.06 0.26
CA ASN A 256 17.79 -17.44 0.46
C ASN A 256 17.01 -18.18 1.54
N ASN A 257 16.54 -17.49 2.57
CA ASN A 257 15.89 -18.08 3.73
C ASN A 257 14.36 -17.98 3.71
N ILE A 258 13.81 -17.04 2.95
CA ILE A 258 12.37 -16.76 2.87
C ILE A 258 11.93 -16.69 1.41
N PRO A 259 12.03 -17.81 0.67
CA PRO A 259 11.89 -17.82 -0.78
C PRO A 259 10.45 -17.55 -1.29
N TYR A 260 9.44 -17.53 -0.42
CA TYR A 260 8.09 -17.11 -0.79
C TYR A 260 7.95 -15.59 -0.93
N ILE A 261 8.87 -14.80 -0.37
CA ILE A 261 8.93 -13.36 -0.58
C ILE A 261 9.69 -13.05 -1.88
N HIS A 262 9.09 -12.23 -2.72
CA HIS A 262 9.71 -11.68 -3.92
C HIS A 262 10.33 -10.31 -3.61
N LEU A 263 11.60 -10.13 -3.98
CA LEU A 263 12.35 -8.91 -3.70
C LEU A 263 12.51 -8.07 -4.97
N ASN A 264 11.92 -6.88 -4.95
CA ASN A 264 12.09 -5.85 -5.96
C ASN A 264 13.27 -4.96 -5.58
N LYS A 265 14.38 -5.04 -6.32
CA LYS A 265 15.64 -4.33 -6.03
C LYS A 265 15.70 -3.05 -6.85
N LEU A 266 15.22 -1.96 -6.27
CA LEU A 266 15.11 -0.63 -6.87
C LEU A 266 16.35 0.21 -6.52
N TYR A 267 17.51 -0.20 -7.01
CA TYR A 267 18.77 0.49 -6.76
C TYR A 267 18.93 1.67 -7.72
N SER A 268 19.19 2.87 -7.21
CA SER A 268 19.29 4.11 -8.01
C SER A 268 20.26 3.97 -9.19
N ASP A 269 21.37 3.28 -8.98
CA ASP A 269 22.38 2.99 -9.97
C ASP A 269 21.96 2.02 -11.10
N ASN A 270 20.75 1.48 -11.07
CA ASN A 270 20.20 0.68 -12.17
C ASN A 270 19.46 1.52 -13.21
N TYR A 271 19.25 2.81 -12.95
CA TYR A 271 18.40 3.70 -13.72
C TYR A 271 19.20 4.85 -14.33
N GLU A 272 18.81 5.26 -15.54
CA GLU A 272 19.39 6.42 -16.17
C GLU A 272 19.00 7.73 -15.48
N ARG A 273 19.93 8.68 -15.40
CA ARG A 273 19.71 9.99 -14.80
C ARG A 273 19.41 11.04 -15.85
N GLU A 274 18.41 11.84 -15.56
CA GLU A 274 18.15 13.08 -16.28
C GLU A 274 18.79 14.24 -15.55
N ASN A 275 19.86 14.78 -16.12
CA ASN A 275 20.60 15.91 -15.57
C ASN A 275 20.17 17.22 -16.25
N SER A 276 19.71 18.17 -15.46
CA SER A 276 19.53 19.57 -15.87
C SER A 276 20.62 20.45 -15.23
N SER A 277 20.67 21.73 -15.60
CA SER A 277 21.62 22.68 -14.99
C SER A 277 21.35 22.94 -13.50
N VAL A 278 20.23 22.51 -12.96
CA VAL A 278 19.78 22.82 -11.60
C VAL A 278 19.48 21.57 -10.78
N THR A 279 19.05 20.48 -11.40
CA THR A 279 18.61 19.26 -10.70
C THR A 279 19.00 17.99 -11.47
N SER A 280 19.36 16.94 -10.74
CA SER A 280 19.41 15.57 -11.22
C SER A 280 18.14 14.85 -10.79
N ARG A 281 17.56 13.99 -11.64
CA ARG A 281 16.36 13.19 -11.34
C ARG A 281 16.49 11.80 -11.96
N ILE A 282 15.72 10.87 -11.43
CA ILE A 282 15.63 9.48 -11.92
C ILE A 282 14.14 9.11 -12.11
N PRO A 283 13.48 9.62 -13.18
CA PRO A 283 12.03 9.48 -13.37
C PRO A 283 11.53 8.03 -13.41
N GLU A 284 12.32 7.12 -13.97
CA GLU A 284 11.95 5.70 -14.00
C GLU A 284 11.95 5.07 -12.60
N LEU A 285 12.86 5.48 -11.71
CA LEU A 285 12.86 5.02 -10.32
C LEU A 285 11.71 5.65 -9.52
N GLU A 286 11.44 6.96 -9.73
CA GLU A 286 10.27 7.63 -9.15
C GLU A 286 8.98 6.88 -9.50
N LYS A 287 8.82 6.52 -10.78
CA LYS A 287 7.68 5.73 -11.25
C LYS A 287 7.67 4.34 -10.63
N ALA A 288 8.81 3.65 -10.57
CA ALA A 288 8.88 2.30 -9.98
C ALA A 288 8.49 2.29 -8.50
N ILE A 289 8.89 3.30 -7.71
CA ILE A 289 8.47 3.47 -6.32
C ILE A 289 6.95 3.70 -6.24
N GLY A 290 6.42 4.59 -7.07
CA GLY A 290 4.98 4.85 -7.16
C GLY A 290 4.19 3.59 -7.53
N ASP A 291 4.67 2.83 -8.51
CA ASP A 291 4.07 1.56 -8.92
C ASP A 291 4.03 0.53 -7.77
N MET A 292 5.07 0.46 -6.91
CA MET A 292 5.05 -0.41 -5.73
C MET A 292 3.98 0.00 -4.71
N VAL A 293 3.78 1.29 -4.50
CA VAL A 293 2.73 1.80 -3.60
C VAL A 293 1.34 1.56 -4.18
N GLU A 294 1.14 1.88 -5.46
CA GLU A 294 -0.17 1.82 -6.12
C GLU A 294 -0.59 0.39 -6.45
N ASN A 295 0.36 -0.50 -6.85
CA ASN A 295 0.08 -1.90 -7.18
C ASN A 295 0.05 -2.82 -5.97
N GLY A 296 0.54 -2.35 -4.84
CA GLY A 296 0.63 -3.06 -3.59
C GLY A 296 1.97 -3.77 -3.37
N CYS A 297 2.48 -3.61 -2.17
CA CYS A 297 3.70 -4.21 -1.66
C CYS A 297 3.56 -4.37 -0.14
N LEU A 298 4.12 -5.44 0.42
CA LEU A 298 4.10 -5.65 1.87
C LEU A 298 4.99 -4.66 2.59
N PHE A 299 6.19 -4.44 2.03
CA PHE A 299 7.20 -3.58 2.63
C PHE A 299 8.01 -2.84 1.56
N ILE A 300 8.27 -1.55 1.82
CA ILE A 300 9.18 -0.73 1.02
C ILE A 300 10.25 -0.17 1.97
N GLY A 301 11.49 -0.62 1.81
CA GLY A 301 12.64 -0.16 2.58
C GLY A 301 13.53 0.75 1.76
N TYR A 302 13.77 1.98 2.21
CA TYR A 302 14.72 2.91 1.63
C TYR A 302 15.96 3.06 2.51
N LEU A 303 17.12 3.02 1.92
CA LEU A 303 18.42 3.24 2.58
C LEU A 303 19.20 4.29 1.81
N GLY A 304 19.48 5.44 2.43
CA GLY A 304 20.19 6.54 1.78
C GLY A 304 20.05 7.89 2.49
N HIS A 305 20.23 8.97 1.74
CA HIS A 305 20.05 10.33 2.22
C HIS A 305 18.59 10.78 2.14
N SER A 306 18.19 11.64 3.05
CA SER A 306 16.89 12.32 2.96
C SER A 306 16.90 13.61 3.78
N ASN A 307 15.89 14.41 3.51
CA ASN A 307 15.46 15.51 4.37
C ASN A 307 13.96 15.34 4.69
N TRP A 308 13.33 16.32 5.31
CA TRP A 308 11.93 16.21 5.72
C TRP A 308 10.92 16.06 4.57
N ASN A 309 11.27 16.41 3.33
CA ASN A 309 10.36 16.42 2.18
C ASN A 309 10.81 15.57 1.00
N SER A 310 12.01 14.96 1.03
CA SER A 310 12.48 14.14 -0.10
C SER A 310 13.49 13.07 0.30
N TRP A 311 13.53 11.99 -0.49
CA TRP A 311 14.58 10.97 -0.50
C TRP A 311 15.61 11.32 -1.58
N SER A 312 16.87 11.17 -1.27
CA SER A 312 18.08 11.46 -2.06
C SER A 312 18.16 12.87 -2.62
N ASP A 313 19.31 13.23 -3.14
CA ASP A 313 19.56 14.49 -3.85
C ASP A 313 18.82 14.53 -5.20
N GLU A 314 18.59 13.37 -5.82
CA GLU A 314 17.83 13.16 -7.05
C GLU A 314 16.33 13.23 -6.84
N LYS A 315 15.84 13.36 -5.59
CA LYS A 315 14.43 13.51 -5.24
C LYS A 315 13.56 12.36 -5.73
N ILE A 316 14.04 11.13 -5.59
CA ILE A 316 13.35 9.91 -6.04
C ILE A 316 11.99 9.67 -5.37
N LEU A 317 11.75 10.30 -4.21
CA LEU A 317 10.44 10.45 -3.58
C LEU A 317 10.37 11.86 -2.98
N THR A 318 9.26 12.57 -3.24
CA THR A 318 9.00 13.91 -2.68
C THR A 318 7.60 14.00 -2.11
N THR A 319 7.34 15.01 -1.27
CA THR A 319 6.00 15.30 -0.76
C THR A 319 4.98 15.47 -1.88
N ASP A 320 5.36 16.08 -3.00
CA ASP A 320 4.48 16.27 -4.16
C ASP A 320 4.14 14.93 -4.84
N LEU A 321 5.11 14.00 -4.96
CA LEU A 321 4.86 12.66 -5.48
C LEU A 321 3.91 11.88 -4.56
N ILE A 322 4.12 11.97 -3.23
CA ILE A 322 3.24 11.34 -2.23
C ILE A 322 1.81 11.88 -2.34
N ASP A 323 1.65 13.19 -2.47
CA ASP A 323 0.33 13.83 -2.59
C ASP A 323 -0.41 13.42 -3.87
N ASN A 324 0.32 12.99 -4.91
CA ASN A 324 -0.22 12.52 -6.19
C ASN A 324 -0.45 11.01 -6.28
N TRP A 325 -0.10 10.21 -5.25
CA TRP A 325 -0.41 8.78 -5.27
C TRP A 325 -1.91 8.53 -5.39
N LYS A 326 -2.24 7.57 -6.23
CA LYS A 326 -3.63 7.18 -6.49
C LYS A 326 -4.20 6.36 -5.34
N THR A 327 -5.51 6.36 -5.23
CA THR A 327 -6.25 5.49 -4.32
C THR A 327 -5.88 4.03 -4.53
N SER A 328 -5.51 3.37 -3.43
CA SER A 328 -5.20 1.94 -3.35
C SER A 328 -5.65 1.43 -1.99
N PHE A 329 -6.00 0.15 -1.89
CA PHE A 329 -6.33 -0.50 -0.62
C PHE A 329 -5.27 -1.52 -0.17
N THR A 330 -4.10 -1.50 -0.82
CA THR A 330 -2.94 -2.35 -0.53
C THR A 330 -1.81 -1.50 0.06
N PHE A 331 -1.97 -1.09 1.31
CA PHE A 331 -1.06 -0.15 1.98
C PHE A 331 0.25 -0.82 2.41
N PRO A 332 1.43 -0.43 1.89
CA PRO A 332 2.70 -0.96 2.35
C PRO A 332 3.05 -0.47 3.76
N ILE A 333 3.86 -1.27 4.46
CA ILE A 333 4.70 -0.77 5.54
C ILE A 333 5.93 -0.15 4.89
N MET A 334 6.26 1.09 5.24
CA MET A 334 7.44 1.75 4.68
C MET A 334 8.51 2.01 5.75
N MET A 335 9.76 1.99 5.34
CA MET A 335 10.88 2.40 6.19
C MET A 335 11.84 3.31 5.41
N ALA A 336 12.13 4.48 5.96
CA ALA A 336 13.20 5.35 5.49
C ALA A 336 14.37 5.32 6.49
N SER A 337 15.35 4.52 6.17
CA SER A 337 16.63 4.47 6.91
C SER A 337 17.54 5.58 6.38
N SER A 338 17.29 6.78 6.85
CA SER A 338 17.89 8.02 6.34
C SER A 338 17.80 9.13 7.41
N CYS A 339 18.03 10.38 7.07
CA CYS A 339 17.98 11.51 8.01
C CYS A 339 16.64 12.25 7.92
N THR A 340 16.08 12.67 9.05
CA THR A 340 15.01 13.70 9.20
C THR A 340 13.72 13.51 8.38
N PHE A 341 13.49 12.39 7.73
CA PHE A 341 12.27 12.21 6.91
C PHE A 341 10.97 12.21 7.74
N ALA A 342 11.07 11.85 9.04
CA ALA A 342 9.99 11.98 10.01
C ALA A 342 10.21 13.16 10.97
N TYR A 343 10.43 14.36 10.44
CA TYR A 343 10.57 15.61 11.19
C TYR A 343 9.20 16.12 11.69
N TYR A 344 8.51 15.30 12.47
CA TYR A 344 7.09 15.39 12.79
C TYR A 344 6.74 16.36 13.93
N ASP A 345 7.72 16.82 14.69
CA ASP A 345 7.54 17.71 15.84
C ASP A 345 7.54 19.21 15.47
N GLN A 346 7.59 19.52 14.19
CA GLN A 346 7.69 20.90 13.72
C GLN A 346 6.33 21.59 13.69
N ALA A 347 6.30 22.86 14.16
CA ALA A 347 5.08 23.64 14.21
C ALA A 347 4.58 24.11 12.83
N ASN A 348 5.47 24.22 11.83
CA ASN A 348 5.19 24.92 10.57
C ASN A 348 5.25 24.01 9.32
N LEU A 349 5.42 22.72 9.47
CA LEU A 349 5.48 21.78 8.35
C LEU A 349 4.89 20.42 8.70
N VAL A 350 4.53 19.66 7.66
CA VAL A 350 4.16 18.26 7.72
C VAL A 350 5.18 17.48 6.91
N SER A 351 5.90 16.57 7.55
CA SER A 351 6.99 15.82 6.94
C SER A 351 6.50 14.78 5.91
N GLY A 352 7.41 14.33 5.04
CA GLY A 352 7.10 13.27 4.07
C GLY A 352 6.61 11.98 4.71
N ALA A 353 7.17 11.60 5.85
CA ALA A 353 6.74 10.41 6.60
C ALA A 353 5.29 10.53 7.12
N GLU A 354 4.90 11.70 7.63
CA GLU A 354 3.52 11.96 8.05
C GLU A 354 2.57 11.90 6.85
N ARG A 355 2.93 12.53 5.72
CA ARG A 355 2.12 12.49 4.49
C ARG A 355 1.90 11.08 3.98
N CYS A 356 2.93 10.20 4.02
CA CYS A 356 2.77 8.80 3.65
C CYS A 356 1.67 8.10 4.46
N VAL A 357 1.61 8.34 5.77
CA VAL A 357 0.64 7.68 6.67
C VAL A 357 -0.74 8.34 6.62
N LEU A 358 -0.79 9.68 6.55
CA LEU A 358 -2.05 10.44 6.59
C LEU A 358 -2.78 10.49 5.25
N LYS A 359 -2.13 10.13 4.13
CA LYS A 359 -2.78 10.09 2.81
C LYS A 359 -4.04 9.23 2.86
N ALA A 360 -5.19 9.84 2.57
CA ALA A 360 -6.47 9.14 2.52
C ALA A 360 -6.49 8.10 1.40
N HIS A 361 -6.92 6.88 1.70
CA HIS A 361 -7.08 5.75 0.75
C HIS A 361 -5.84 5.43 -0.10
N ALA A 362 -4.65 5.87 0.34
CA ALA A 362 -3.38 5.63 -0.37
C ALA A 362 -2.20 5.68 0.62
N GLY A 363 -0.98 5.60 0.09
CA GLY A 363 0.23 5.70 0.89
C GLY A 363 0.49 4.49 1.77
N ALA A 364 1.13 4.70 2.92
CA ALA A 364 1.57 3.65 3.83
C ALA A 364 0.56 3.39 4.96
N ILE A 365 0.48 2.14 5.45
CA ILE A 365 -0.23 1.81 6.69
C ILE A 365 0.61 2.20 7.92
N ALA A 366 1.92 2.13 7.77
CA ALA A 366 2.89 2.54 8.77
C ALA A 366 4.19 2.98 8.12
N MET A 367 4.89 3.92 8.76
CA MET A 367 6.17 4.45 8.32
C MET A 367 7.16 4.43 9.48
N VAL A 368 8.29 3.76 9.31
CA VAL A 368 9.43 3.84 10.23
C VAL A 368 10.46 4.79 9.63
N ALA A 369 10.79 5.86 10.34
CA ALA A 369 11.77 6.84 9.86
C ALA A 369 12.43 7.58 11.02
N THR A 370 13.46 8.37 10.75
CA THR A 370 14.16 9.14 11.77
C THR A 370 13.62 10.56 11.89
N SER A 371 13.53 11.03 13.13
CA SER A 371 13.14 12.40 13.44
C SER A 371 14.32 13.39 13.29
N ARG A 372 15.56 12.92 13.37
CA ARG A 372 16.79 13.72 13.28
C ARG A 372 17.86 12.96 12.49
N THR A 373 18.96 13.64 12.21
CA THR A 373 20.13 13.05 11.54
C THR A 373 20.61 11.78 12.24
N ALA A 374 20.80 10.71 11.51
CA ALA A 374 21.25 9.42 11.98
C ALA A 374 22.60 9.04 11.34
N THR A 375 23.35 8.14 11.98
CA THR A 375 24.65 7.67 11.48
C THR A 375 24.50 6.37 10.70
N VAL A 376 25.32 6.20 9.67
CA VAL A 376 25.22 5.10 8.67
C VAL A 376 25.11 3.71 9.31
N GLY A 377 26.02 3.33 10.19
CA GLY A 377 26.04 1.97 10.76
C GLY A 377 24.78 1.61 11.55
N ASN A 378 24.14 2.61 12.19
CA ASN A 378 22.92 2.40 12.96
C ASN A 378 21.69 2.18 12.09
N ILE A 379 21.58 2.99 11.02
CA ILE A 379 20.42 2.92 10.13
C ILE A 379 20.36 1.59 9.38
N GLU A 380 21.51 1.04 9.01
CA GLU A 380 21.61 -0.25 8.32
C GLU A 380 21.21 -1.43 9.22
N GLU A 381 21.70 -1.45 10.46
CA GLU A 381 21.39 -2.54 11.39
C GLU A 381 19.89 -2.58 11.71
N ILE A 382 19.28 -1.43 12.01
CA ILE A 382 17.83 -1.35 12.27
C ILE A 382 17.03 -1.72 11.02
N HIS A 383 17.42 -1.22 9.84
CA HIS A 383 16.78 -1.56 8.57
C HIS A 383 16.69 -3.06 8.34
N LYS A 384 17.84 -3.73 8.43
CA LYS A 384 17.94 -5.17 8.26
C LYS A 384 17.06 -5.91 9.27
N ARG A 385 17.23 -5.61 10.57
CA ARG A 385 16.51 -6.29 11.65
C ARG A 385 15.01 -6.09 11.56
N PHE A 386 14.57 -4.89 11.19
CA PHE A 386 13.15 -4.61 11.01
C PHE A 386 12.57 -5.39 9.83
N ALA A 387 13.21 -5.34 8.66
CA ALA A 387 12.76 -6.04 7.48
C ALA A 387 12.67 -7.58 7.70
N GLU A 388 13.67 -8.17 8.39
CA GLU A 388 13.68 -9.58 8.72
C GLU A 388 12.59 -9.94 9.75
N SER A 389 12.42 -9.13 10.79
CA SER A 389 11.44 -9.40 11.86
C SER A 389 9.99 -9.23 11.41
N LEU A 390 9.70 -8.37 10.40
CA LEU A 390 8.36 -8.23 9.82
C LEU A 390 7.83 -9.53 9.20
N ILE A 391 8.72 -10.38 8.68
CA ILE A 391 8.34 -11.60 7.95
C ILE A 391 8.69 -12.89 8.73
N ASP A 392 9.14 -12.74 9.98
CA ASP A 392 9.48 -13.88 10.83
C ASP A 392 8.22 -14.52 11.47
N LYS A 393 7.87 -15.71 10.99
CA LYS A 393 6.79 -16.56 11.53
C LYS A 393 7.32 -17.69 12.43
N SER A 394 8.59 -17.70 12.80
CA SER A 394 9.24 -18.82 13.52
C SER A 394 8.61 -19.12 14.88
N ALA A 395 8.02 -18.09 15.53
CA ALA A 395 7.27 -18.25 16.78
C ALA A 395 5.84 -18.80 16.61
N GLY A 396 5.43 -19.14 15.38
CA GLY A 396 4.07 -19.63 15.07
C GLY A 396 2.99 -18.57 15.06
N ASN A 397 3.34 -17.29 15.23
CA ASN A 397 2.44 -16.16 15.20
C ASN A 397 2.90 -15.11 14.17
N ILE A 398 1.94 -14.41 13.58
CA ILE A 398 2.23 -13.24 12.74
C ILE A 398 2.66 -12.09 13.67
N PRO A 399 3.83 -11.46 13.44
CA PRO A 399 4.28 -10.34 14.24
C PRO A 399 3.36 -9.11 14.07
N THR A 400 3.29 -8.26 15.08
CA THR A 400 2.76 -6.91 14.92
C THR A 400 3.87 -5.98 14.42
N ILE A 401 3.50 -4.89 13.76
CA ILE A 401 4.47 -3.89 13.26
C ILE A 401 5.29 -3.36 14.45
N GLY A 402 4.63 -3.10 15.57
CA GLY A 402 5.30 -2.62 16.80
C GLY A 402 6.25 -3.64 17.40
N SER A 403 5.88 -4.94 17.45
CA SER A 403 6.76 -5.98 17.99
C SER A 403 8.02 -6.16 17.13
N ALA A 404 7.88 -6.12 15.81
CA ALA A 404 9.00 -6.18 14.87
C ALA A 404 9.93 -4.96 15.04
N PHE A 405 9.35 -3.77 15.21
CA PHE A 405 10.12 -2.55 15.43
C PHE A 405 10.82 -2.53 16.79
N LEU A 406 10.13 -2.96 17.86
CA LEU A 406 10.70 -3.09 19.20
C LEU A 406 11.89 -4.06 19.19
N TYR A 407 11.75 -5.22 18.51
CA TYR A 407 12.85 -6.18 18.34
C TYR A 407 14.03 -5.55 17.61
N ALA A 408 13.80 -4.85 16.51
CA ALA A 408 14.86 -4.20 15.74
C ALA A 408 15.62 -3.20 16.60
N LYS A 409 14.92 -2.36 17.38
CA LYS A 409 15.53 -1.38 18.29
C LYS A 409 16.34 -2.01 19.42
N THR A 410 15.75 -2.99 20.11
CA THR A 410 16.36 -3.60 21.28
C THR A 410 17.50 -4.58 20.95
N SER A 411 17.54 -5.06 19.71
CA SER A 411 18.62 -5.94 19.21
C SER A 411 19.77 -5.17 18.57
N THR A 412 19.60 -3.87 18.28
CA THR A 412 20.66 -3.03 17.72
C THR A 412 21.68 -2.68 18.81
N THR A 413 22.95 -2.91 18.49
CA THR A 413 24.05 -2.74 19.46
C THR A 413 24.66 -1.33 19.45
N GLN A 414 24.35 -0.52 18.47
CA GLN A 414 24.88 0.83 18.28
C GLN A 414 23.89 1.90 18.76
N GLY A 415 24.40 3.03 19.25
CA GLY A 415 23.55 4.14 19.70
C GLY A 415 22.77 4.83 18.57
N GLY A 416 21.71 5.56 18.93
CA GLY A 416 20.91 6.32 17.95
C GLY A 416 19.63 5.63 17.45
N ALA A 417 19.33 4.43 17.92
CA ALA A 417 18.07 3.74 17.64
C ALA A 417 16.84 4.53 18.12
N ASN A 418 17.00 5.38 19.14
CA ASN A 418 15.96 6.26 19.69
C ASN A 418 15.51 7.38 18.74
N LYS A 419 16.27 7.67 17.68
CA LYS A 419 15.88 8.63 16.64
C LYS A 419 14.84 8.08 15.66
N PHE A 420 14.77 6.75 15.53
CA PHE A 420 13.74 6.10 14.75
C PHE A 420 12.42 6.09 15.52
N LEU A 421 11.35 6.36 14.82
CA LEU A 421 9.99 6.29 15.35
C LEU A 421 9.08 5.54 14.37
N LEU A 422 7.99 5.02 14.91
CA LEU A 422 6.94 4.38 14.15
C LEU A 422 5.74 5.34 14.02
N LEU A 423 5.52 5.85 12.81
CA LEU A 423 4.25 6.46 12.46
C LEU A 423 3.31 5.36 11.98
N GLY A 424 2.30 5.05 12.77
CA GLY A 424 1.36 3.95 12.53
C GLY A 424 0.92 3.27 13.83
N ASP A 425 0.05 2.30 13.70
CA ASP A 425 -0.48 1.53 14.82
C ASP A 425 0.47 0.38 15.20
N PRO A 426 1.07 0.38 16.40
CA PRO A 426 2.03 -0.66 16.81
C PRO A 426 1.39 -2.03 17.09
N ALA A 427 0.09 -2.09 17.36
CA ALA A 427 -0.61 -3.34 17.61
C ALA A 427 -1.06 -4.05 16.32
N LEU A 428 -0.97 -3.38 15.16
CA LEU A 428 -1.43 -3.90 13.89
C LEU A 428 -0.55 -5.07 13.42
N LYS A 429 -1.14 -6.24 13.15
CA LYS A 429 -0.44 -7.39 12.61
C LYS A 429 0.01 -7.12 11.17
N VAL A 430 1.20 -7.59 10.83
CA VAL A 430 1.70 -7.56 9.45
C VAL A 430 0.78 -8.40 8.55
N ALA A 431 0.50 -7.94 7.33
CA ALA A 431 -0.39 -8.65 6.40
C ALA A 431 0.28 -9.91 5.79
N LEU A 432 0.77 -10.81 6.64
CA LEU A 432 1.31 -12.09 6.22
C LEU A 432 0.22 -13.15 6.11
N PRO A 433 0.26 -14.01 5.09
CA PRO A 433 -0.66 -15.14 4.98
C PRO A 433 -0.56 -16.11 6.16
N GLU A 434 -1.72 -16.64 6.58
CA GLU A 434 -1.80 -17.54 7.76
C GLU A 434 -1.31 -18.94 7.48
N HIS A 435 -1.60 -19.45 6.28
CA HIS A 435 -1.39 -20.83 5.91
C HIS A 435 -0.23 -20.98 4.93
N ASN A 436 0.17 -22.20 4.68
CA ASN A 436 1.28 -22.51 3.79
C ASN A 436 0.77 -23.28 2.55
N ILE A 437 1.57 -23.23 1.47
CA ILE A 437 1.30 -23.95 0.22
C ILE A 437 2.46 -24.89 -0.06
N GLU A 438 2.14 -26.14 -0.36
CA GLU A 438 3.11 -27.19 -0.71
C GLU A 438 2.90 -27.68 -2.13
N THR A 439 3.99 -27.83 -2.90
CA THR A 439 3.99 -28.54 -4.18
C THR A 439 4.06 -30.04 -3.91
N LEU A 440 3.22 -30.81 -4.54
CA LEU A 440 3.17 -32.27 -4.39
C LEU A 440 3.76 -33.01 -5.59
N ARG A 441 3.41 -32.57 -6.82
CA ARG A 441 3.78 -33.25 -8.06
C ARG A 441 4.12 -32.29 -9.17
N ILE A 442 5.01 -32.71 -10.05
CA ILE A 442 5.26 -32.10 -11.35
C ILE A 442 5.11 -33.17 -12.42
N ASN A 443 4.26 -32.90 -13.43
CA ASN A 443 3.94 -33.84 -14.53
C ASN A 443 3.50 -35.23 -14.03
N GLY A 444 2.72 -35.27 -12.94
CA GLY A 444 2.19 -36.48 -12.33
C GLY A 444 3.22 -37.28 -11.52
N LYS A 445 4.47 -36.80 -11.37
CA LYS A 445 5.50 -37.44 -10.52
C LYS A 445 5.56 -36.72 -9.18
N ASP A 446 5.64 -37.49 -8.10
CA ASP A 446 5.85 -36.95 -6.77
C ASP A 446 7.22 -36.23 -6.72
N ILE A 447 7.29 -35.13 -5.94
CA ILE A 447 8.53 -34.37 -5.76
C ILE A 447 9.60 -35.23 -5.10
N ASP A 448 10.77 -35.29 -5.73
CA ASP A 448 11.98 -35.91 -5.16
C ASP A 448 13.01 -34.80 -4.88
N PRO A 449 13.38 -34.55 -3.61
CA PRO A 449 14.36 -33.55 -3.25
C PRO A 449 15.75 -33.76 -3.86
N GLU A 450 16.12 -35.02 -4.15
CA GLU A 450 17.42 -35.38 -4.72
C GLU A 450 17.45 -35.28 -6.25
N ILE A 451 16.29 -35.28 -6.91
CA ILE A 451 16.18 -35.29 -8.36
C ILE A 451 15.21 -34.18 -8.84
N PRO A 452 15.69 -32.93 -8.95
CA PRO A 452 14.83 -31.82 -9.35
C PRO A 452 14.29 -31.98 -10.76
N ASP A 453 13.02 -31.66 -10.95
CA ASP A 453 12.38 -31.64 -12.27
C ASP A 453 12.95 -30.54 -13.16
N THR A 454 13.13 -30.83 -14.45
CA THR A 454 13.66 -29.87 -15.43
C THR A 454 12.58 -29.33 -16.32
N LEU A 455 12.44 -28.00 -16.33
CA LEU A 455 11.54 -27.23 -17.18
C LEU A 455 12.32 -26.77 -18.43
N LYS A 456 12.08 -27.44 -19.57
CA LYS A 456 12.72 -27.11 -20.85
C LYS A 456 11.82 -26.17 -21.66
N ALA A 457 12.43 -25.29 -22.47
CA ALA A 457 11.67 -24.45 -23.40
C ALA A 457 10.67 -25.27 -24.24
N LEU A 458 9.46 -24.75 -24.39
CA LEU A 458 8.33 -25.36 -25.09
C LEU A 458 7.88 -26.74 -24.55
N SER A 459 8.19 -27.06 -23.30
CA SER A 459 7.62 -28.25 -22.63
C SER A 459 6.31 -27.90 -21.93
N PRO A 460 5.26 -28.75 -22.07
CA PRO A 460 4.07 -28.67 -21.24
C PRO A 460 4.42 -29.13 -19.82
N ILE A 461 4.00 -28.33 -18.84
CA ILE A 461 4.22 -28.58 -17.42
C ILE A 461 2.88 -28.55 -16.70
N THR A 462 2.64 -29.56 -15.85
CA THR A 462 1.52 -29.61 -14.92
C THR A 462 2.04 -29.66 -13.49
N ILE A 463 1.55 -28.79 -12.62
CA ILE A 463 1.94 -28.71 -11.21
C ILE A 463 0.70 -28.96 -10.35
N GLU A 464 0.85 -29.81 -9.35
CA GLU A 464 -0.17 -30.12 -8.36
C GLU A 464 0.34 -29.81 -6.96
N GLY A 465 -0.53 -29.30 -6.11
CA GLY A 465 -0.18 -28.92 -4.75
C GLY A 465 -1.37 -28.85 -3.81
N ARG A 466 -1.11 -28.43 -2.57
CA ARG A 466 -2.14 -28.31 -1.53
C ARG A 466 -1.88 -27.16 -0.58
N ILE A 467 -2.94 -26.73 0.11
CA ILE A 467 -2.89 -25.77 1.20
C ILE A 467 -2.79 -26.55 2.52
N VAL A 468 -1.89 -26.12 3.41
CA VAL A 468 -1.67 -26.73 4.72
C VAL A 468 -1.61 -25.67 5.81
N ASN A 469 -1.95 -26.05 7.04
CA ASN A 469 -1.75 -25.19 8.20
C ASN A 469 -0.26 -25.19 8.63
N GLN A 470 0.07 -24.46 9.70
CA GLN A 470 1.43 -24.39 10.26
C GLN A 470 2.00 -25.76 10.70
N ALA A 471 1.12 -26.69 11.06
CA ALA A 471 1.50 -28.08 11.43
C ALA A 471 1.58 -29.02 10.20
N LYS A 472 1.53 -28.49 8.97
CA LYS A 472 1.54 -29.21 7.69
C LYS A 472 0.36 -30.16 7.49
N ILE A 473 -0.77 -29.89 8.18
CA ILE A 473 -2.02 -30.64 8.00
C ILE A 473 -2.78 -30.01 6.84
N PRO A 474 -3.27 -30.81 5.85
CA PRO A 474 -4.08 -30.32 4.74
C PRO A 474 -5.36 -29.63 5.22
N LEU A 475 -5.69 -28.48 4.62
CA LEU A 475 -6.91 -27.72 4.88
C LEU A 475 -7.97 -28.07 3.81
N THR A 476 -8.72 -29.14 4.05
CA THR A 476 -9.71 -29.65 3.10
C THR A 476 -10.98 -28.79 2.98
N ASP A 477 -11.13 -27.79 3.82
CA ASP A 477 -12.19 -26.78 3.79
C ASP A 477 -11.79 -25.48 3.07
N PHE A 478 -10.52 -25.36 2.65
CA PHE A 478 -10.03 -24.21 1.91
C PHE A 478 -10.48 -24.30 0.44
N ASN A 479 -11.43 -23.44 0.07
CA ASN A 479 -11.91 -23.26 -1.30
C ASN A 479 -11.70 -21.82 -1.72
N GLY A 480 -11.02 -21.58 -2.85
CA GLY A 480 -10.66 -20.22 -3.24
C GLY A 480 -9.83 -20.14 -4.52
N THR A 481 -8.98 -19.15 -4.58
CA THR A 481 -8.17 -18.82 -5.76
C THR A 481 -6.68 -18.92 -5.43
N LEU A 482 -5.92 -19.57 -6.30
CA LEU A 482 -4.46 -19.59 -6.30
C LEU A 482 -3.93 -18.64 -7.37
N MET A 483 -3.04 -17.76 -7.01
CA MET A 483 -2.18 -16.96 -7.88
C MET A 483 -0.78 -17.57 -7.87
N VAL A 484 -0.23 -17.84 -9.04
CA VAL A 484 1.11 -18.45 -9.18
C VAL A 484 2.00 -17.60 -10.06
N LYS A 485 3.27 -17.47 -9.64
CA LYS A 485 4.35 -16.90 -10.45
C LYS A 485 5.50 -17.90 -10.50
N ILE A 486 6.01 -18.18 -11.71
CA ILE A 486 7.16 -19.06 -11.91
C ILE A 486 8.29 -18.21 -12.49
N TYR A 487 9.40 -18.20 -11.79
CA TYR A 487 10.57 -17.42 -12.16
C TYR A 487 11.66 -18.31 -12.79
N ASP A 488 12.31 -17.76 -13.79
CA ASP A 488 13.54 -18.34 -14.35
C ASP A 488 14.67 -18.34 -13.30
N LYS A 489 15.80 -18.87 -13.69
CA LYS A 489 16.99 -18.88 -12.86
C LYS A 489 17.44 -17.46 -12.47
N ALA A 490 18.06 -17.36 -11.32
CA ALA A 490 18.69 -16.12 -10.89
C ALA A 490 19.85 -15.74 -11.84
N VAL A 491 19.97 -14.44 -12.11
CA VAL A 491 21.03 -13.86 -12.93
C VAL A 491 21.83 -12.86 -12.10
N THR A 492 23.11 -12.73 -12.39
CA THR A 492 23.95 -11.67 -11.84
C THR A 492 23.77 -10.42 -12.69
N LYS A 493 23.29 -9.35 -12.06
CA LYS A 493 23.25 -7.99 -12.64
C LYS A 493 24.35 -7.15 -12.00
N THR A 494 24.77 -6.12 -12.72
CA THR A 494 25.75 -5.15 -12.22
C THR A 494 25.18 -3.76 -12.42
N THR A 495 25.21 -2.92 -11.38
CA THR A 495 24.77 -1.54 -11.45
C THR A 495 25.65 -0.73 -12.41
N LEU A 496 25.16 0.42 -12.85
CA LEU A 496 25.90 1.28 -13.79
C LEU A 496 27.20 1.84 -13.18
N GLY A 497 27.19 2.08 -11.85
CA GLY A 497 28.26 2.77 -11.15
C GLY A 497 28.30 4.27 -11.48
N LEU A 498 28.73 5.07 -10.53
CA LEU A 498 28.93 6.49 -10.73
C LEU A 498 30.41 6.79 -10.90
N TYR A 499 30.80 7.23 -12.07
CA TYR A 499 32.12 7.80 -12.29
C TYR A 499 32.07 9.32 -12.08
N ASN A 500 32.60 9.79 -10.95
CA ASN A 500 32.89 11.21 -10.75
C ASN A 500 34.41 11.38 -10.56
N PRO A 501 35.17 11.74 -11.60
CA PRO A 501 36.62 11.86 -11.50
C PRO A 501 37.09 12.99 -10.58
N GLN A 502 36.19 13.86 -10.10
CA GLN A 502 36.50 15.05 -9.27
C GLN A 502 36.02 14.86 -7.81
N SER A 503 35.31 13.79 -7.49
CA SER A 503 34.79 13.51 -6.16
C SER A 503 35.50 12.31 -5.56
N SER A 504 35.80 12.38 -4.25
CA SER A 504 36.21 11.21 -3.47
C SER A 504 35.07 10.18 -3.30
N ASN A 505 33.84 10.50 -3.73
CA ASN A 505 32.66 9.67 -3.68
C ASN A 505 32.49 8.93 -5.02
N TYR A 506 33.36 7.98 -5.27
CA TYR A 506 33.27 7.07 -6.39
C TYR A 506 32.45 5.83 -5.97
N ASN A 507 31.26 5.67 -6.51
CA ASN A 507 30.49 4.42 -6.38
C ASN A 507 30.95 3.45 -7.46
N ALA A 508 31.67 2.42 -7.08
CA ALA A 508 31.99 1.31 -7.95
C ALA A 508 30.70 0.57 -8.34
N ALA A 509 30.64 0.10 -9.59
CA ALA A 509 29.56 -0.79 -10.01
C ALA A 509 29.52 -2.05 -9.12
N ILE A 510 28.34 -2.38 -8.60
CA ILE A 510 28.14 -3.48 -7.64
C ILE A 510 27.37 -4.59 -8.34
N SER A 511 27.87 -5.82 -8.19
CA SER A 511 27.16 -7.00 -8.67
C SER A 511 26.19 -7.55 -7.62
N TYR A 512 24.99 -7.89 -8.06
CA TYR A 512 23.96 -8.48 -7.23
C TYR A 512 23.16 -9.54 -7.99
N THR A 513 22.56 -10.46 -7.25
CA THR A 513 21.71 -11.50 -7.82
C THR A 513 20.28 -11.00 -7.96
N ASP A 514 19.66 -11.23 -9.12
CA ASP A 514 18.28 -10.90 -9.42
C ASP A 514 17.54 -12.10 -9.99
N GLN A 515 16.30 -12.32 -9.60
CA GLN A 515 15.43 -13.42 -10.05
C GLN A 515 14.02 -12.89 -10.38
N ASN A 516 13.95 -11.92 -11.28
CA ASN A 516 12.72 -11.23 -11.67
C ASN A 516 12.16 -11.70 -13.03
N SER A 517 12.91 -12.51 -13.80
CA SER A 517 12.43 -13.02 -15.09
C SER A 517 11.33 -14.06 -14.87
N LEU A 518 10.09 -13.72 -15.25
CA LEU A 518 8.95 -14.62 -15.17
C LEU A 518 8.95 -15.61 -16.32
N LEU A 519 8.63 -16.86 -16.07
CA LEU A 519 8.28 -17.88 -17.08
C LEU A 519 6.77 -17.99 -17.24
N PHE A 520 6.05 -17.84 -16.16
CA PHE A 520 4.59 -17.94 -16.15
C PHE A 520 4.03 -17.18 -14.95
N GLN A 521 2.88 -16.55 -15.12
CA GLN A 521 2.03 -16.14 -14.05
C GLN A 521 0.58 -16.51 -14.40
N GLY A 522 -0.16 -17.07 -13.44
CA GLY A 522 -1.51 -17.55 -13.73
C GLY A 522 -2.38 -17.57 -12.48
N VAL A 523 -3.66 -17.83 -12.72
CA VAL A 523 -4.69 -17.95 -11.69
C VAL A 523 -5.43 -19.28 -11.88
N THR A 524 -5.60 -20.06 -10.79
CA THR A 524 -6.37 -21.29 -10.82
C THR A 524 -7.24 -21.44 -9.56
N GLU A 525 -8.23 -22.33 -9.61
CA GLU A 525 -9.08 -22.64 -8.48
C GLU A 525 -8.35 -23.54 -7.46
N VAL A 526 -8.59 -23.29 -6.18
CA VAL A 526 -8.30 -24.24 -5.09
C VAL A 526 -9.60 -24.85 -4.65
N LYS A 527 -9.68 -26.18 -4.67
CA LYS A 527 -10.84 -26.94 -4.26
C LYS A 527 -10.48 -27.99 -3.22
N ASP A 528 -11.21 -28.01 -2.10
CA ASP A 528 -10.95 -28.94 -1.00
C ASP A 528 -9.47 -28.93 -0.53
N GLY A 529 -8.83 -27.74 -0.59
CA GLY A 529 -7.43 -27.54 -0.24
C GLY A 529 -6.41 -27.97 -1.29
N PHE A 530 -6.82 -28.49 -2.45
CA PHE A 530 -5.94 -28.92 -3.53
C PHE A 530 -6.07 -28.05 -4.77
N PHE A 531 -4.99 -27.97 -5.54
CA PHE A 531 -4.96 -27.26 -6.81
C PHE A 531 -4.15 -28.02 -7.86
N SER A 532 -4.45 -27.74 -9.13
CA SER A 532 -3.66 -28.16 -10.28
C SER A 532 -3.72 -27.07 -11.34
N PHE A 533 -2.60 -26.81 -11.99
CA PHE A 533 -2.53 -25.93 -13.15
C PHE A 533 -1.49 -26.42 -14.16
N SER A 534 -1.66 -26.01 -15.41
CA SER A 534 -0.75 -26.34 -16.50
C SER A 534 -0.33 -25.09 -17.26
N PHE A 535 0.85 -25.11 -17.83
CA PHE A 535 1.37 -24.09 -18.74
C PHE A 535 2.40 -24.68 -19.68
N ILE A 536 2.79 -23.94 -20.71
CA ILE A 536 3.93 -24.30 -21.56
C ILE A 536 5.06 -23.32 -21.31
N VAL A 537 6.26 -23.83 -21.07
CA VAL A 537 7.45 -23.01 -20.84
C VAL A 537 7.75 -22.17 -22.09
N PRO A 538 7.87 -20.84 -21.99
CA PRO A 538 8.17 -19.98 -23.16
C PRO A 538 9.47 -20.37 -23.86
N LYS A 539 9.56 -20.06 -25.13
CA LYS A 539 10.77 -20.27 -25.94
C LYS A 539 11.95 -19.41 -25.49
N ASP A 540 11.67 -18.26 -24.88
CA ASP A 540 12.63 -17.21 -24.53
C ASP A 540 13.49 -17.46 -23.29
N ILE A 541 13.42 -18.64 -22.69
CA ILE A 541 14.30 -18.96 -21.55
C ILE A 541 15.77 -18.97 -22.02
N GLN A 542 16.66 -18.64 -21.10
CA GLN A 542 18.08 -18.95 -21.31
C GLN A 542 18.29 -20.46 -21.23
N TYR A 543 18.94 -21.07 -22.24
CA TYR A 543 19.05 -22.53 -22.34
C TYR A 543 20.08 -23.18 -21.40
N ASN A 544 20.98 -22.38 -20.79
CA ASN A 544 21.82 -22.88 -19.71
C ASN A 544 20.95 -23.28 -18.49
N PHE A 545 21.35 -24.36 -17.82
CA PHE A 545 20.59 -24.91 -16.69
C PHE A 545 20.87 -24.11 -15.42
N GLY A 546 19.82 -23.89 -14.63
CA GLY A 546 19.92 -23.24 -13.33
C GLY A 546 18.62 -23.34 -12.54
N ASN A 547 18.66 -23.03 -11.25
CA ASN A 547 17.52 -23.18 -10.34
C ASN A 547 16.45 -22.13 -10.62
N GLY A 548 15.24 -22.57 -10.95
CA GLY A 548 14.06 -21.74 -11.00
C GLY A 548 13.35 -21.67 -9.63
N ARG A 549 12.29 -20.87 -9.56
CA ARG A 549 11.49 -20.73 -8.34
C ARG A 549 10.00 -20.55 -8.70
N ILE A 550 9.15 -21.23 -7.95
CA ILE A 550 7.70 -21.05 -8.00
C ILE A 550 7.29 -20.30 -6.73
N SER A 551 6.49 -19.26 -6.88
CA SER A 551 5.89 -18.49 -5.79
C SER A 551 4.38 -18.63 -5.88
N TYR A 552 3.76 -18.92 -4.74
CA TYR A 552 2.34 -19.12 -4.60
C TYR A 552 1.72 -18.14 -3.64
N TYR A 553 0.54 -17.69 -3.96
CA TYR A 553 -0.37 -17.01 -3.05
C TYR A 553 -1.79 -17.52 -3.28
N ALA A 554 -2.49 -17.93 -2.24
CA ALA A 554 -3.87 -18.36 -2.34
C ALA A 554 -4.74 -17.62 -1.33
N TYR A 555 -6.01 -17.39 -1.69
CA TYR A 555 -6.98 -16.81 -0.77
C TYR A 555 -8.35 -17.47 -0.93
N SER A 556 -9.06 -17.55 0.17
CA SER A 556 -10.47 -17.94 0.28
C SER A 556 -11.31 -16.74 0.69
N GLU A 557 -12.52 -16.92 1.13
CA GLU A 557 -13.40 -15.83 1.59
C GLU A 557 -12.80 -15.05 2.78
N ASN A 558 -12.11 -15.72 3.70
CA ASN A 558 -11.66 -15.16 4.98
C ASN A 558 -10.27 -15.60 5.45
N SER A 559 -9.52 -16.32 4.64
CA SER A 559 -8.16 -16.77 4.95
C SER A 559 -7.27 -16.80 3.71
N ASP A 560 -5.96 -16.76 3.92
CA ASP A 560 -4.97 -16.80 2.86
C ASP A 560 -3.79 -17.71 3.19
N ALA A 561 -3.04 -18.05 2.15
CA ALA A 561 -1.89 -18.94 2.21
C ALA A 561 -0.79 -18.46 1.27
N ASN A 562 0.46 -18.71 1.61
CA ASN A 562 1.58 -18.55 0.70
C ASN A 562 2.56 -19.72 0.74
N GLY A 563 3.42 -19.77 -0.26
CA GLY A 563 4.46 -20.79 -0.34
C GLY A 563 5.40 -20.54 -1.50
N SER A 564 6.45 -21.34 -1.54
CA SER A 564 7.38 -21.35 -2.66
C SER A 564 7.95 -22.75 -2.87
N PHE A 565 8.45 -22.99 -4.10
CA PHE A 565 9.16 -24.22 -4.42
C PHE A 565 10.34 -23.91 -5.33
N SER A 566 11.55 -24.27 -4.90
CA SER A 566 12.81 -24.03 -5.61
C SER A 566 13.47 -25.33 -6.12
N GLY A 567 12.79 -26.48 -5.99
CA GLY A 567 13.27 -27.79 -6.46
C GLY A 567 13.05 -28.02 -7.96
N ILE A 568 13.20 -26.97 -8.77
CA ILE A 568 13.11 -27.04 -10.25
C ILE A 568 14.37 -26.50 -10.91
N ILE A 569 14.75 -27.14 -12.01
CA ILE A 569 15.80 -26.68 -12.92
C ILE A 569 15.14 -26.10 -14.16
N VAL A 570 15.56 -24.92 -14.59
CA VAL A 570 15.12 -24.31 -15.85
C VAL A 570 16.27 -24.30 -16.83
N GLY A 571 16.05 -24.78 -18.04
CA GLY A 571 17.08 -24.80 -19.10
C GLY A 571 16.84 -25.88 -20.15
N GLY A 572 17.58 -25.80 -21.24
CA GLY A 572 17.46 -26.72 -22.37
C GLY A 572 16.21 -26.45 -23.24
N PHE A 573 16.02 -27.26 -24.24
CA PHE A 573 14.96 -27.18 -25.24
C PHE A 573 14.27 -28.53 -25.40
N ASN A 574 12.95 -28.52 -25.61
CA ASN A 574 12.20 -29.74 -25.93
C ASN A 574 12.27 -30.02 -27.44
N GLU A 575 13.07 -30.99 -27.87
CA GLU A 575 13.26 -31.38 -29.29
C GLU A 575 11.97 -31.90 -29.93
N ASN A 576 11.00 -32.36 -29.16
CA ASN A 576 9.72 -32.87 -29.60
C ASN A 576 8.62 -31.81 -29.57
N ALA A 577 8.94 -30.54 -29.31
CA ALA A 577 7.96 -29.47 -29.22
C ALA A 577 7.24 -29.26 -30.56
N VAL A 578 5.93 -29.09 -30.51
CA VAL A 578 5.15 -28.61 -31.64
C VAL A 578 5.40 -27.10 -31.81
N LEU A 579 5.93 -26.73 -32.96
CA LEU A 579 6.16 -25.32 -33.27
C LEU A 579 4.85 -24.71 -33.81
N ASP A 580 4.36 -23.70 -33.13
CA ASP A 580 3.25 -22.88 -33.61
C ASP A 580 3.73 -21.94 -34.73
N THR A 581 2.86 -21.65 -35.66
CA THR A 581 3.09 -20.72 -36.78
C THR A 581 2.02 -19.62 -36.85
N LEU A 582 1.04 -19.65 -35.97
CA LEU A 582 -0.07 -18.68 -35.88
C LEU A 582 0.26 -17.56 -34.92
N ALA A 583 -0.25 -16.39 -35.19
CA ALA A 583 -0.13 -15.25 -34.29
C ALA A 583 -1.29 -15.22 -33.30
N PRO A 584 -1.10 -14.65 -32.10
CA PRO A 584 -2.19 -14.48 -31.13
C PRO A 584 -3.38 -13.70 -31.72
N GLU A 585 -4.57 -14.06 -31.31
CA GLU A 585 -5.77 -13.27 -31.59
C GLU A 585 -5.92 -12.15 -30.55
N VAL A 586 -6.20 -10.92 -31.00
CA VAL A 586 -6.35 -9.73 -30.15
C VAL A 586 -7.64 -9.01 -30.49
N SER A 587 -8.49 -8.83 -29.47
CA SER A 587 -9.64 -7.91 -29.52
C SER A 587 -9.35 -6.71 -28.60
N LEU A 588 -9.49 -5.50 -29.12
CA LEU A 588 -9.04 -4.28 -28.43
C LEU A 588 -10.20 -3.30 -28.30
N PHE A 589 -10.37 -2.75 -27.09
CA PHE A 589 -11.46 -1.84 -26.71
C PHE A 589 -10.93 -0.70 -25.85
N ILE A 590 -11.67 0.42 -25.81
CA ILE A 590 -11.48 1.46 -24.79
C ILE A 590 -12.65 1.38 -23.82
N ASN A 591 -12.36 1.31 -22.54
CA ASN A 591 -13.30 0.97 -21.46
C ASN A 591 -13.98 -0.39 -21.72
N ARG A 592 -14.55 -1.02 -20.74
CA ARG A 592 -15.26 -2.29 -20.96
C ARG A 592 -16.51 -2.03 -21.79
N ASN A 593 -16.89 -2.96 -22.63
CA ASN A 593 -18.08 -3.09 -23.50
C ASN A 593 -17.77 -2.77 -24.93
N ASN A 594 -17.90 -3.64 -25.82
CA ASN A 594 -17.99 -3.67 -27.29
C ASN A 594 -17.95 -2.36 -28.08
N TYR A 595 -17.60 -1.22 -27.44
CA TYR A 595 -17.34 0.05 -28.09
C TYR A 595 -15.91 0.07 -28.61
N LEU A 596 -15.78 -0.11 -29.90
CA LEU A 596 -14.49 -0.12 -30.59
C LEU A 596 -13.93 1.30 -30.76
N GLU A 597 -14.81 2.30 -30.89
CA GLU A 597 -14.45 3.72 -31.07
C GLU A 597 -15.53 4.59 -30.39
N GLY A 598 -15.15 5.76 -29.84
CA GLY A 598 -16.07 6.69 -29.20
C GLY A 598 -15.38 7.82 -28.46
N THR A 599 -16.15 8.61 -27.72
CA THR A 599 -15.66 9.66 -26.83
C THR A 599 -15.67 9.16 -25.38
N VAL A 600 -14.56 9.36 -24.69
CA VAL A 600 -14.33 8.91 -23.30
C VAL A 600 -13.85 10.08 -22.44
N GLY A 601 -13.80 9.91 -21.11
CA GLY A 601 -13.26 10.88 -20.16
C GLY A 601 -11.73 10.90 -20.16
N GLU A 602 -11.12 11.70 -19.27
CA GLU A 602 -9.68 11.98 -19.22
C GLU A 602 -8.82 10.77 -18.83
N GLU A 603 -9.38 9.79 -18.14
CA GLU A 603 -8.65 8.59 -17.68
C GLU A 603 -9.30 7.31 -18.23
N PRO A 604 -9.23 7.04 -19.54
CA PRO A 604 -9.80 5.82 -20.11
C PRO A 604 -8.92 4.61 -19.83
N TYR A 605 -9.52 3.41 -19.87
CA TYR A 605 -8.78 2.15 -19.83
C TYR A 605 -8.67 1.52 -21.21
N LEU A 606 -7.47 1.07 -21.55
CA LEU A 606 -7.28 0.11 -22.65
C LEU A 606 -7.65 -1.28 -22.14
N TYR A 607 -8.65 -1.89 -22.75
CA TYR A 607 -9.06 -3.27 -22.49
C TYR A 607 -8.77 -4.14 -23.70
N ALA A 608 -8.11 -5.27 -23.51
CA ALA A 608 -7.87 -6.24 -24.57
C ALA A 608 -8.19 -7.66 -24.13
N GLU A 609 -8.82 -8.42 -25.01
CA GLU A 609 -8.93 -9.88 -24.92
C GLU A 609 -7.89 -10.49 -25.85
N ILE A 610 -7.09 -11.40 -25.31
CA ILE A 610 -5.97 -12.00 -26.03
C ILE A 610 -6.06 -13.51 -25.88
N SER A 611 -5.93 -14.24 -26.99
CA SER A 611 -5.92 -15.70 -26.99
C SER A 611 -4.90 -16.27 -27.97
N ASP A 612 -4.37 -17.45 -27.64
CA ASP A 612 -3.44 -18.21 -28.47
C ASP A 612 -3.55 -19.70 -28.14
N GLU A 613 -3.51 -20.57 -29.17
CA GLU A 613 -3.70 -22.00 -28.97
C GLU A 613 -2.60 -22.65 -28.13
N TYR A 614 -1.35 -22.14 -28.22
CA TYR A 614 -0.20 -22.69 -27.48
C TYR A 614 0.14 -21.87 -26.22
N GLY A 615 -0.36 -20.66 -26.11
CA GLY A 615 -0.22 -19.80 -24.93
C GLY A 615 0.41 -18.44 -25.23
N ILE A 616 0.10 -17.49 -24.38
CA ILE A 616 0.52 -16.10 -24.50
C ILE A 616 1.84 -15.91 -23.76
N ASN A 617 2.78 -15.18 -24.36
CA ASN A 617 4.03 -14.81 -23.69
C ASN A 617 3.81 -13.56 -22.82
N THR A 618 3.86 -13.73 -21.50
CA THR A 618 3.71 -12.66 -20.53
C THR A 618 5.02 -12.27 -19.85
N THR A 619 6.12 -12.90 -20.25
CA THR A 619 7.34 -12.93 -19.43
C THR A 619 8.29 -11.77 -19.67
N GLY A 620 8.27 -11.14 -20.85
CA GLY A 620 9.25 -10.10 -21.20
C GLY A 620 10.72 -10.53 -21.05
N ALA A 621 10.98 -11.85 -20.93
CA ALA A 621 12.32 -12.38 -20.66
C ALA A 621 13.27 -12.28 -21.84
N GLY A 622 12.72 -12.14 -23.06
CA GLY A 622 13.47 -11.99 -24.29
C GLY A 622 13.57 -10.52 -24.72
N ILE A 623 14.71 -10.11 -25.27
CA ILE A 623 14.87 -8.77 -25.83
C ILE A 623 13.79 -8.53 -26.89
N GLY A 624 12.87 -7.59 -26.65
CA GLY A 624 11.85 -7.15 -27.59
C GLY A 624 10.58 -8.02 -27.66
N HIS A 625 10.37 -8.96 -26.73
CA HIS A 625 9.15 -9.78 -26.64
C HIS A 625 8.18 -9.34 -25.55
N ASP A 626 8.32 -8.13 -25.04
CA ASP A 626 7.36 -7.54 -24.13
C ASP A 626 6.01 -7.26 -24.81
N MET A 627 4.94 -7.38 -24.03
CA MET A 627 3.67 -6.75 -24.40
C MET A 627 3.82 -5.25 -24.31
N THR A 628 3.62 -4.53 -25.41
CA THR A 628 3.84 -3.09 -25.45
C THR A 628 2.66 -2.35 -26.04
N ILE A 629 2.39 -1.17 -25.50
CA ILE A 629 1.50 -0.19 -26.12
C ILE A 629 2.31 1.00 -26.63
N ILE A 630 1.84 1.55 -27.73
CA ILE A 630 2.38 2.75 -28.36
C ILE A 630 1.20 3.71 -28.52
N ILE A 631 1.31 4.90 -27.94
CA ILE A 631 0.30 5.96 -28.00
C ILE A 631 0.73 6.96 -29.08
N ASP A 632 -0.21 7.32 -29.95
CA ASP A 632 -0.04 8.33 -31.00
C ASP A 632 1.21 8.15 -31.87
N GLU A 633 1.54 6.88 -32.14
CA GLU A 633 2.70 6.48 -32.94
C GLU A 633 4.07 6.93 -32.37
N ASP A 634 4.15 7.23 -31.08
CA ASP A 634 5.41 7.51 -30.41
C ASP A 634 6.23 6.23 -30.22
N LEU A 635 6.99 5.88 -31.26
CA LEU A 635 7.86 4.70 -31.29
C LEU A 635 9.07 4.80 -30.34
N LYS A 636 9.38 6.00 -29.84
CA LYS A 636 10.53 6.19 -28.98
C LYS A 636 10.22 5.82 -27.52
N ASN A 637 8.94 5.90 -27.14
CA ASN A 637 8.49 5.68 -25.78
C ASN A 637 7.43 4.55 -25.71
N PRO A 638 7.76 3.29 -26.08
CA PRO A 638 6.86 2.17 -25.92
C PRO A 638 6.65 1.88 -24.44
N ILE A 639 5.40 1.64 -24.03
CA ILE A 639 5.05 1.32 -22.64
C ILE A 639 4.90 -0.19 -22.50
N THR A 640 5.68 -0.82 -21.63
CA THR A 640 5.56 -2.24 -21.31
C THR A 640 4.34 -2.47 -20.40
N VAL A 641 3.47 -3.43 -20.78
CA VAL A 641 2.19 -3.70 -20.11
C VAL A 641 2.02 -5.16 -19.68
N ASN A 642 3.09 -5.95 -19.64
CA ASN A 642 3.05 -7.35 -19.19
C ASN A 642 2.37 -7.52 -17.84
N ASN A 643 2.64 -6.65 -16.87
CA ASN A 643 2.09 -6.70 -15.50
C ASN A 643 0.59 -6.38 -15.44
N TYR A 644 0.00 -5.86 -16.49
CA TYR A 644 -1.43 -5.54 -16.58
C TYR A 644 -2.24 -6.65 -17.28
N PHE A 645 -1.59 -7.67 -17.78
CA PHE A 645 -2.24 -8.85 -18.37
C PHE A 645 -2.55 -9.88 -17.28
N ARG A 646 -3.74 -10.49 -17.37
CA ARG A 646 -4.20 -11.57 -16.47
C ARG A 646 -4.77 -12.70 -17.30
N TYR A 647 -4.30 -13.92 -17.09
CA TYR A 647 -4.94 -15.10 -17.67
C TYR A 647 -6.33 -15.32 -17.07
N ASN A 648 -7.23 -15.87 -17.85
CA ASN A 648 -8.49 -16.41 -17.35
C ASN A 648 -8.20 -17.56 -16.38
N THR A 649 -9.05 -17.73 -15.37
CA THR A 649 -8.87 -18.77 -14.32
C THR A 649 -8.69 -20.14 -14.94
N GLY A 650 -7.61 -20.83 -14.61
CA GLY A 650 -7.26 -22.15 -15.12
C GLY A 650 -6.76 -22.21 -16.56
N SER A 651 -6.58 -21.07 -17.23
CA SER A 651 -6.07 -20.99 -18.60
C SER A 651 -4.64 -20.43 -18.64
N TYR A 652 -3.87 -20.84 -19.64
CA TYR A 652 -2.62 -20.20 -20.08
C TYR A 652 -2.71 -19.74 -21.53
N LYS A 653 -3.88 -19.95 -22.14
CA LYS A 653 -4.14 -19.70 -23.58
C LYS A 653 -4.87 -18.41 -23.82
N GLU A 654 -5.61 -17.92 -22.84
CA GLU A 654 -6.46 -16.76 -22.98
C GLU A 654 -6.44 -15.90 -21.72
N GLY A 655 -6.63 -14.62 -21.90
CA GLY A 655 -6.66 -13.67 -20.81
C GLY A 655 -7.02 -12.27 -21.25
N THR A 656 -7.00 -11.35 -20.29
CA THR A 656 -7.37 -9.97 -20.48
C THR A 656 -6.26 -9.03 -20.05
N LEU A 657 -6.14 -7.90 -20.76
CA LEU A 657 -5.28 -6.79 -20.38
C LEU A 657 -6.15 -5.59 -20.06
N LEU A 658 -5.89 -4.97 -18.91
CA LEU A 658 -6.53 -3.74 -18.48
C LEU A 658 -5.45 -2.73 -18.10
N TYR A 659 -5.31 -1.65 -18.89
CA TYR A 659 -4.27 -0.64 -18.68
C TYR A 659 -4.88 0.77 -18.60
N PRO A 660 -4.67 1.54 -17.50
CA PRO A 660 -5.14 2.92 -17.39
C PRO A 660 -4.32 3.84 -18.30
N LEU A 661 -4.98 4.47 -19.27
CA LEU A 661 -4.34 5.41 -20.17
C LEU A 661 -4.28 6.81 -19.56
N LYS A 662 -3.11 7.44 -19.63
CA LYS A 662 -2.93 8.86 -19.29
C LYS A 662 -2.71 9.61 -20.60
N VAL A 663 -3.72 10.31 -21.07
CA VAL A 663 -3.70 11.05 -22.36
C VAL A 663 -4.41 12.37 -22.21
N GLU A 664 -3.93 13.39 -22.91
CA GLU A 664 -4.55 14.73 -22.93
C GLU A 664 -5.88 14.72 -23.68
N PRO A 665 -6.73 15.75 -23.49
CA PRO A 665 -7.95 15.89 -24.29
C PRO A 665 -7.66 15.97 -25.79
N GLY A 666 -8.38 15.17 -26.60
CA GLY A 666 -8.18 15.13 -28.04
C GLY A 666 -8.38 13.73 -28.62
N ARG A 667 -8.01 13.58 -29.90
CA ARG A 667 -8.04 12.29 -30.58
C ARG A 667 -6.72 11.55 -30.39
N HIS A 668 -6.81 10.29 -29.97
CA HIS A 668 -5.67 9.41 -29.70
C HIS A 668 -5.80 8.10 -30.46
N THR A 669 -4.67 7.47 -30.69
CA THR A 669 -4.56 6.11 -31.25
C THR A 669 -3.61 5.30 -30.37
N VAL A 670 -4.07 4.13 -29.90
CA VAL A 670 -3.23 3.20 -29.16
C VAL A 670 -3.04 1.93 -29.96
N ARG A 671 -1.80 1.50 -30.10
CA ARG A 671 -1.41 0.23 -30.72
C ARG A 671 -0.88 -0.71 -29.66
N LEU A 672 -1.52 -1.86 -29.47
CA LEU A 672 -1.05 -2.96 -28.62
C LEU A 672 -0.31 -3.98 -29.48
N LYS A 673 0.88 -4.42 -29.02
CA LYS A 673 1.64 -5.53 -29.55
C LYS A 673 1.77 -6.62 -28.51
N VAL A 674 1.48 -7.86 -28.88
CA VAL A 674 1.54 -9.03 -27.99
C VAL A 674 2.30 -10.17 -28.67
N TRP A 675 2.77 -11.14 -27.88
CA TRP A 675 3.54 -12.28 -28.35
C TRP A 675 2.96 -13.59 -27.80
N ASN A 676 3.07 -14.68 -28.56
CA ASN A 676 2.85 -16.01 -28.04
C ASN A 676 4.17 -16.64 -27.52
N ILE A 677 4.06 -17.80 -26.87
CA ILE A 677 5.24 -18.51 -26.33
C ILE A 677 6.24 -18.98 -27.37
N ASN A 678 5.88 -19.00 -28.66
CA ASN A 678 6.76 -19.34 -29.81
C ASN A 678 7.42 -18.10 -30.43
N ASN A 679 7.25 -16.90 -29.85
CA ASN A 679 7.78 -15.62 -30.34
C ASN A 679 7.12 -15.12 -31.65
N ILE A 680 5.86 -15.42 -31.84
CA ILE A 680 5.08 -14.87 -32.95
C ILE A 680 4.24 -13.74 -32.40
N SER A 681 4.26 -12.59 -33.09
CA SER A 681 3.56 -11.40 -32.60
C SER A 681 2.28 -11.07 -33.35
N ALA A 682 1.34 -10.48 -32.65
CA ALA A 682 0.19 -9.77 -33.23
C ALA A 682 0.20 -8.31 -32.78
N SER A 683 -0.35 -7.44 -33.62
CA SER A 683 -0.56 -6.02 -33.28
C SER A 683 -1.96 -5.58 -33.69
N LYS A 684 -2.61 -4.82 -32.80
CA LYS A 684 -3.94 -4.25 -33.03
C LYS A 684 -3.93 -2.77 -32.63
N SER A 685 -4.65 -1.93 -33.38
CA SER A 685 -4.79 -0.49 -33.06
C SER A 685 -6.25 -0.12 -32.85
N ILE A 686 -6.49 0.85 -31.97
CA ILE A 686 -7.80 1.47 -31.73
C ILE A 686 -7.63 2.98 -31.63
N SER A 687 -8.60 3.74 -32.18
CA SER A 687 -8.65 5.20 -32.07
C SER A 687 -9.86 5.62 -31.23
N PHE A 688 -9.70 6.67 -30.44
CA PHE A 688 -10.74 7.21 -29.58
C PHE A 688 -10.55 8.73 -29.39
N ASN A 689 -11.55 9.42 -28.83
CA ASN A 689 -11.49 10.83 -28.53
C ASN A 689 -11.66 11.05 -27.03
N VAL A 690 -10.82 11.87 -26.40
CA VAL A 690 -10.87 12.21 -24.97
C VAL A 690 -11.51 13.57 -24.78
N ASP A 691 -12.54 13.66 -23.94
CA ASP A 691 -13.22 14.91 -23.57
C ASP A 691 -12.66 15.44 -22.24
N GLY A 692 -11.96 16.58 -22.31
CA GLY A 692 -11.35 17.26 -21.18
C GLY A 692 -12.29 18.18 -20.39
N SER A 693 -13.59 17.95 -20.43
CA SER A 693 -14.53 18.82 -19.71
C SER A 693 -14.66 18.39 -18.23
N SER A 694 -14.57 19.36 -17.32
CA SER A 694 -14.65 19.16 -15.87
C SER A 694 -16.05 18.79 -15.33
N GLY A 695 -17.09 18.73 -16.18
CA GLY A 695 -18.47 18.40 -15.79
C GLY A 695 -18.80 16.92 -15.95
N PHE A 696 -19.69 16.36 -15.08
CA PHE A 696 -20.23 15.02 -15.30
C PHE A 696 -20.91 14.92 -16.66
N LYS A 697 -20.51 13.98 -17.52
CA LYS A 697 -21.04 13.76 -18.86
C LYS A 697 -21.24 12.29 -19.17
N VAL A 698 -22.19 12.04 -20.07
CA VAL A 698 -22.48 10.73 -20.66
C VAL A 698 -22.38 10.86 -22.18
N PHE A 699 -21.76 9.87 -22.81
CA PHE A 699 -21.45 9.82 -24.24
C PHE A 699 -22.01 8.56 -24.91
N ASP A 700 -22.12 8.57 -26.22
CA ASP A 700 -22.29 7.40 -27.07
C ASP A 700 -23.43 6.45 -26.68
N MET A 701 -24.57 7.01 -26.22
CA MET A 701 -25.71 6.19 -25.88
C MET A 701 -26.24 5.43 -27.10
N LYS A 702 -26.30 4.12 -26.99
CA LYS A 702 -26.75 3.18 -28.04
C LYS A 702 -27.83 2.25 -27.52
N ALA A 703 -28.72 1.85 -28.44
CA ALA A 703 -29.71 0.81 -28.24
C ALA A 703 -29.40 -0.35 -29.21
N VAL A 704 -29.18 -1.55 -28.74
CA VAL A 704 -28.73 -2.70 -29.54
C VAL A 704 -29.56 -3.94 -29.20
N PRO A 705 -30.14 -4.63 -30.21
CA PRO A 705 -30.17 -4.29 -31.62
C PRO A 705 -31.10 -3.10 -31.93
N ASN A 706 -30.74 -2.31 -32.90
CA ASN A 706 -31.61 -1.24 -33.42
C ASN A 706 -31.53 -1.21 -34.96
N PRO A 707 -32.57 -1.69 -35.69
CA PRO A 707 -33.93 -2.04 -35.24
C PRO A 707 -34.01 -3.26 -34.32
N ALA A 708 -34.85 -3.16 -33.28
CA ALA A 708 -35.12 -4.24 -32.34
C ALA A 708 -36.08 -5.25 -32.91
N ARG A 709 -35.65 -6.49 -33.16
CA ARG A 709 -36.43 -7.58 -33.74
C ARG A 709 -36.73 -8.73 -32.75
N GLY A 710 -35.93 -8.88 -31.71
CA GLY A 710 -35.87 -10.03 -30.80
C GLY A 710 -36.70 -9.94 -29.53
N GLY A 711 -37.55 -8.92 -29.36
CA GLY A 711 -38.36 -8.80 -28.12
C GLY A 711 -37.67 -8.08 -26.97
N TYR A 712 -36.42 -7.68 -27.13
CA TYR A 712 -35.66 -6.87 -26.20
C TYR A 712 -34.70 -5.91 -26.91
N VAL A 713 -34.20 -4.93 -26.15
CA VAL A 713 -33.10 -4.06 -26.53
C VAL A 713 -32.21 -3.84 -25.33
N ASP A 714 -30.94 -3.79 -25.54
CA ASP A 714 -29.93 -3.46 -24.54
C ASP A 714 -29.43 -2.04 -24.78
N PHE A 715 -29.36 -1.22 -23.72
CA PHE A 715 -28.79 0.10 -23.75
C PHE A 715 -27.35 0.08 -23.26
N TYR A 716 -26.50 0.87 -23.94
CA TYR A 716 -25.08 1.06 -23.62
C TYR A 716 -24.75 2.54 -23.70
N PHE A 717 -23.85 3.01 -22.89
CA PHE A 717 -23.26 4.35 -22.95
C PHE A 717 -21.94 4.45 -22.21
N ASN A 718 -21.16 5.49 -22.50
CA ASN A 718 -19.93 5.83 -21.79
C ASN A 718 -20.15 7.06 -20.91
N HIS A 719 -19.31 7.26 -19.88
CA HIS A 719 -19.27 8.45 -19.06
C HIS A 719 -17.84 8.85 -18.72
N ASN A 720 -17.62 10.08 -18.26
CA ASN A 720 -16.28 10.60 -17.94
C ASN A 720 -15.82 10.36 -16.50
N GLY A 721 -16.52 9.54 -15.73
CA GLY A 721 -16.14 9.19 -14.35
C GLY A 721 -16.26 10.31 -13.31
N VAL A 722 -16.57 11.54 -13.71
CA VAL A 722 -16.67 12.69 -12.80
C VAL A 722 -17.78 12.46 -11.78
N GLY A 723 -17.43 12.55 -10.49
CA GLY A 723 -18.38 12.37 -9.38
C GLY A 723 -18.66 10.91 -9.02
N GLY A 724 -17.72 9.97 -9.27
CA GLY A 724 -17.73 8.64 -8.68
C GLY A 724 -18.58 7.59 -9.40
N GLY A 725 -18.70 7.64 -10.73
CA GLY A 725 -19.41 6.63 -11.51
C GLY A 725 -20.95 6.80 -11.55
N ILE A 726 -21.65 5.87 -12.19
CA ILE A 726 -23.12 5.94 -12.38
C ILE A 726 -23.83 5.06 -11.35
N GLU A 727 -24.55 5.65 -10.42
CA GLU A 727 -25.33 4.92 -9.41
C GLU A 727 -26.69 4.45 -9.95
N ARG A 728 -27.35 5.28 -10.77
CA ARG A 728 -28.71 5.01 -11.25
C ARG A 728 -28.96 5.55 -12.64
N CYS A 729 -29.71 4.82 -13.44
CA CYS A 729 -30.25 5.25 -14.74
C CYS A 729 -31.76 5.13 -14.76
N ASP A 730 -32.45 6.23 -15.07
CA ASP A 730 -33.89 6.27 -15.28
C ASP A 730 -34.17 6.44 -16.77
N PHE A 731 -35.02 5.58 -17.34
CA PHE A 731 -35.42 5.57 -18.74
C PHE A 731 -36.88 5.95 -18.90
N ASP A 732 -37.17 6.87 -19.80
CA ASP A 732 -38.51 7.25 -20.25
C ASP A 732 -38.61 7.01 -21.76
N ILE A 733 -39.53 6.19 -22.20
CA ILE A 733 -39.75 5.84 -23.62
C ILE A 733 -40.99 6.58 -24.13
N PHE A 734 -40.84 7.29 -25.22
CA PHE A 734 -41.92 8.09 -25.85
C PHE A 734 -42.22 7.60 -27.26
N SER A 735 -43.50 7.64 -27.63
CA SER A 735 -43.91 7.54 -29.02
C SER A 735 -43.54 8.81 -29.77
N LEU A 736 -43.60 8.82 -31.11
CA LEU A 736 -43.39 10.01 -31.93
C LEU A 736 -44.42 11.14 -31.69
N GLN A 737 -45.60 10.79 -31.13
CA GLN A 737 -46.62 11.73 -30.74
C GLN A 737 -46.39 12.37 -29.36
N GLY A 738 -45.25 12.02 -28.68
CA GLY A 738 -44.88 12.55 -27.39
C GLY A 738 -45.55 11.85 -26.19
N ALA A 739 -46.32 10.78 -26.41
CA ALA A 739 -46.90 10.02 -25.30
C ALA A 739 -45.83 9.08 -24.67
N ARG A 740 -45.69 9.14 -23.34
CA ARG A 740 -44.83 8.22 -22.62
C ARG A 740 -45.43 6.82 -22.55
N VAL A 741 -44.78 5.84 -23.18
CA VAL A 741 -45.26 4.49 -23.33
C VAL A 741 -44.67 3.52 -22.30
N SER A 742 -43.48 3.82 -21.82
CA SER A 742 -42.83 3.03 -20.79
C SER A 742 -41.86 3.86 -19.95
N ASN A 743 -41.64 3.48 -18.72
CA ASN A 743 -40.55 3.98 -17.89
C ASN A 743 -40.00 2.85 -16.98
N PHE A 744 -38.72 2.86 -16.73
CA PHE A 744 -38.02 1.90 -15.87
C PHE A 744 -36.71 2.49 -15.37
N SER A 745 -36.15 1.88 -14.32
CA SER A 745 -34.92 2.34 -13.69
C SER A 745 -33.97 1.17 -13.43
N TYR A 746 -32.68 1.42 -13.52
CA TYR A 746 -31.61 0.53 -13.11
C TYR A 746 -30.79 1.19 -12.01
N ARG A 747 -30.52 0.46 -10.93
CA ARG A 747 -29.45 0.76 -9.99
C ARG A 747 -28.24 -0.07 -10.37
N LEU A 748 -27.07 0.56 -10.41
CA LEU A 748 -25.81 -0.06 -10.76
C LEU A 748 -25.03 -0.33 -9.46
N THR A 749 -24.60 -1.56 -9.27
CA THR A 749 -23.79 -1.99 -8.12
C THR A 749 -22.30 -1.99 -8.43
N ASP A 750 -21.95 -2.08 -9.71
CA ASP A 750 -20.59 -1.95 -10.19
C ASP A 750 -20.39 -0.50 -10.71
N LEU A 751 -19.74 0.32 -9.90
CA LEU A 751 -19.43 1.72 -10.23
C LEU A 751 -18.05 1.84 -10.90
N SER A 752 -17.36 0.73 -11.11
CA SER A 752 -16.04 0.71 -11.74
C SER A 752 -16.15 0.80 -13.26
N GLY A 753 -15.31 1.64 -13.85
CA GLY A 753 -15.24 1.81 -15.29
C GLY A 753 -16.07 2.98 -15.83
N TYR A 754 -15.79 3.32 -17.08
CA TYR A 754 -16.38 4.46 -17.80
C TYR A 754 -17.47 4.04 -18.81
N SER A 755 -17.88 2.77 -18.78
CA SER A 755 -18.88 2.21 -19.66
C SER A 755 -19.99 1.49 -18.89
N VAL A 756 -21.24 1.70 -19.29
CA VAL A 756 -22.42 1.11 -18.66
C VAL A 756 -23.20 0.29 -19.69
N GLY A 757 -23.62 -0.92 -19.31
CA GLY A 757 -24.44 -1.81 -20.11
C GLY A 757 -23.90 -3.25 -20.13
N PRO A 758 -24.70 -4.23 -20.58
CA PRO A 758 -26.05 -4.09 -21.13
C PRO A 758 -27.12 -3.78 -20.08
N LEU A 759 -27.93 -2.76 -20.32
CA LEU A 759 -29.16 -2.48 -19.56
C LEU A 759 -30.36 -2.96 -20.38
N ARG A 760 -30.86 -4.16 -20.09
CA ARG A 760 -31.84 -4.87 -20.91
C ARG A 760 -33.26 -4.41 -20.65
N TRP A 761 -33.98 -4.06 -21.69
CA TRP A 761 -35.43 -3.79 -21.65
C TRP A 761 -36.18 -4.66 -22.65
N ASN A 762 -37.27 -5.26 -22.22
CA ASN A 762 -38.07 -6.26 -22.96
C ASN A 762 -39.17 -5.67 -23.89
N LEU A 763 -39.00 -4.43 -24.31
CA LEU A 763 -39.90 -3.72 -25.24
C LEU A 763 -41.37 -3.75 -24.78
N SER A 764 -41.66 -3.62 -23.48
CA SER A 764 -43.00 -3.60 -22.90
C SER A 764 -43.42 -2.20 -22.44
N SER A 765 -44.69 -1.88 -22.57
CA SER A 765 -45.31 -0.69 -21.98
C SER A 765 -45.45 -0.84 -20.45
N ASN A 766 -45.77 0.25 -19.75
CA ASN A 766 -46.08 0.24 -18.32
C ASN A 766 -47.25 -0.68 -17.93
N THR A 767 -48.12 -1.04 -18.91
CA THR A 767 -49.22 -1.97 -18.73
C THR A 767 -48.84 -3.44 -19.04
N GLY A 768 -47.55 -3.71 -19.29
CA GLY A 768 -47.05 -5.03 -19.64
C GLY A 768 -47.31 -5.47 -21.10
N LYS A 769 -47.96 -4.64 -21.92
CA LYS A 769 -48.20 -4.96 -23.34
C LYS A 769 -46.94 -4.71 -24.15
N ARG A 770 -46.61 -5.61 -25.08
CA ARG A 770 -45.52 -5.43 -26.06
C ARG A 770 -45.77 -4.16 -26.91
N LEU A 771 -44.73 -3.40 -27.15
CA LEU A 771 -44.79 -2.23 -28.03
C LEU A 771 -45.12 -2.63 -29.46
N GLN A 772 -45.86 -1.80 -30.14
CA GLN A 772 -46.16 -1.95 -31.59
C GLN A 772 -44.92 -1.63 -32.41
N ALA A 773 -44.87 -2.17 -33.64
CA ALA A 773 -43.81 -1.77 -34.59
C ALA A 773 -43.89 -0.29 -34.84
N GLY A 774 -42.80 0.40 -34.80
CA GLY A 774 -42.69 1.84 -34.94
C GLY A 774 -41.40 2.44 -34.41
N MET A 775 -41.31 3.76 -34.52
CA MET A 775 -40.18 4.52 -34.00
C MET A 775 -40.52 5.11 -32.63
N TYR A 776 -39.57 5.03 -31.72
CA TYR A 776 -39.66 5.55 -30.34
C TYR A 776 -38.46 6.43 -30.03
N ILE A 777 -38.56 7.28 -29.03
CA ILE A 777 -37.46 8.06 -28.46
C ILE A 777 -37.27 7.61 -27.02
N CYS A 778 -36.10 7.15 -26.74
CA CYS A 778 -35.67 6.82 -25.37
C CYS A 778 -34.92 8.01 -24.78
N HIS A 779 -35.42 8.55 -23.68
CA HIS A 779 -34.71 9.52 -22.84
C HIS A 779 -34.17 8.81 -21.63
N MET A 780 -32.89 9.00 -21.35
CA MET A 780 -32.22 8.50 -20.18
C MET A 780 -31.78 9.67 -19.29
N LYS A 781 -31.91 9.48 -17.98
CA LYS A 781 -31.27 10.31 -16.94
C LYS A 781 -30.29 9.43 -16.20
N ALA A 782 -29.00 9.76 -16.25
CA ALA A 782 -27.96 9.10 -15.49
C ALA A 782 -27.61 9.95 -14.26
N PHE A 783 -27.52 9.32 -13.11
CA PHE A 783 -27.19 9.92 -11.81
C PHE A 783 -25.83 9.37 -11.36
N ASN A 784 -24.88 10.25 -11.05
CA ASN A 784 -23.62 9.83 -10.44
C ASN A 784 -23.75 9.68 -8.91
N ALA A 785 -22.70 9.20 -8.25
CA ALA A 785 -22.67 9.01 -6.80
C ALA A 785 -22.82 10.32 -6.00
N GLU A 786 -22.49 11.46 -6.58
CA GLU A 786 -22.72 12.80 -6.00
C GLU A 786 -24.15 13.34 -6.22
N GLY A 787 -25.02 12.57 -6.89
CA GLY A 787 -26.39 12.99 -7.21
C GLY A 787 -26.52 13.97 -8.38
N LYS A 788 -25.44 14.26 -9.12
CA LYS A 788 -25.52 15.05 -10.36
C LYS A 788 -26.23 14.24 -11.46
N VAL A 789 -26.95 14.94 -12.35
CA VAL A 789 -27.80 14.32 -13.38
C VAL A 789 -27.42 14.78 -14.76
N VAL A 790 -27.22 13.83 -15.67
CA VAL A 790 -27.05 14.06 -17.10
C VAL A 790 -28.15 13.36 -17.87
N LYS A 791 -28.64 13.99 -18.95
CA LYS A 791 -29.71 13.48 -19.82
C LYS A 791 -29.13 13.14 -21.19
N GLN A 792 -29.49 11.96 -21.70
CA GLN A 792 -29.20 11.51 -23.06
C GLN A 792 -30.46 10.98 -23.75
N SER A 793 -30.41 10.87 -25.07
CA SER A 793 -31.54 10.36 -25.85
C SER A 793 -31.06 9.54 -27.02
N VAL A 794 -31.75 8.46 -27.31
CA VAL A 794 -31.52 7.63 -28.48
C VAL A 794 -32.83 7.27 -29.18
N LYS A 795 -32.79 7.21 -30.53
CA LYS A 795 -33.90 6.69 -31.35
C LYS A 795 -33.89 5.17 -31.32
N LEU A 796 -35.06 4.61 -31.14
CA LEU A 796 -35.28 3.15 -31.14
C LEU A 796 -36.32 2.80 -32.21
N VAL A 797 -35.99 1.85 -33.06
CA VAL A 797 -36.92 1.31 -34.06
C VAL A 797 -37.30 -0.11 -33.60
N VAL A 798 -38.60 -0.34 -33.41
CA VAL A 798 -39.15 -1.65 -33.07
C VAL A 798 -39.76 -2.25 -34.35
N VAL A 799 -39.42 -3.48 -34.65
CA VAL A 799 -39.91 -4.25 -35.81
C VAL A 799 -40.34 -5.61 -35.32
N HIS A 800 -41.47 -6.14 -35.85
CA HIS A 800 -42.00 -7.43 -35.48
C HIS A 800 -41.61 -8.52 -36.48
#